data_fbf626b2b21ce2a5796159f3c1f1724c
#
_entry.id   fbf626b2b21ce2a5796159f3c1f1724c
#
_cell.length_a   1.000
_cell.length_b   1.000
_cell.length_c   1.000
_cell.angle_alpha   90.00
_cell.angle_beta   90.00
_cell.angle_gamma   90.00
#
_symmetry.space_group_name_H-M   'P 1'
#
loop_
_entity.id
_entity.type
_entity.pdbx_description
1 polymer ?
#
loop_
_entity_poly.entity_id
_entity_poly.type
_entity_poly.pdbx_seq_one_letter_code
_entity_poly.pdbx_strand_id
1 'polypeptide(L)'
;MASQLQPLHSACQGFKIAAILEGLHLWIVSVNMDRKTSLPPVAPQEPKVLSLHGDERIDPYYWMRDRDRQEVVAYLEAENDYTKAMMQHTEGLQEQLYQEILGRIQETDLSVPYRKDEYYYYSRTEEGKNYPIYCRKKGSLDAPEEVLLDQNKLAEGHEFFSIGTLQVSPNHQILAYSIDTTGAEQYTLYFRDLNTQELYPEQILETYVSLAWGNDNRTVFYTTLDDTNRPYKLFRHRLGTDSSQDALVYCETDESFFLSVGKTRSQAYIVMGLESKVTSEIHFLDANQPEGEFQVVHPRQQGMEYDIEHHGDTFYIVTNDEAINFKLVKAPVDAPGKANWQTVLPHRDDVLLSGVSAFVHHLVIYERKAGLPTIRIQNLKIGEDNYITFPEPTYSISEGTNPEFNTQVLRFNYASLVSPYAVYDYHLDTGDRELKKETEVLGGYDRTQYQSDRIFATATDGRKIPISIVYKKGIQPDGTHPLFLTGYGSYGANYPASFSSARLSLLDRGIIFAIAHIRGGSEMGRHWYEEGKFLHKKNTFTDFIACAEYLIEQNWTNCDRLAISGGSAGGLLMGAVMNMRPDLFQVVVADVPFVDVVTTILDPDLPLSVLEWEEWGNPNDKTYYDYMKSYSPYDNVEAKAYPHLLITAGFNDSRVAYWEPAKWTAKLRVMKTDDNVLLLKTNMGAGHGGASGRYDSLKEVAFEYAFLLDRLGLIEA
;
A
#
# COMPACT_ATOMS: atom_id res chain seq x y z
N MET A 1 -38.93 3.29 -25.28
CA MET A 1 -38.40 3.46 -26.62
C MET A 1 -36.99 2.92 -26.59
N ALA A 2 -36.87 1.69 -27.06
CA ALA A 2 -35.57 1.02 -27.16
C ALA A 2 -35.01 1.34 -28.54
N SER A 3 -33.85 1.95 -28.63
CA SER A 3 -33.01 1.84 -29.83
C SER A 3 -31.65 2.49 -29.60
N GLN A 4 -30.61 1.70 -29.88
CA GLN A 4 -29.24 2.08 -30.23
C GLN A 4 -28.26 2.29 -29.11
N LEU A 5 -27.80 1.16 -28.57
CA LEU A 5 -26.40 0.97 -28.16
C LEU A 5 -25.83 -0.06 -29.15
N GLN A 6 -25.18 0.40 -30.18
CA GLN A 6 -24.25 -0.44 -30.94
C GLN A 6 -22.91 -0.44 -30.22
N PRO A 7 -22.30 -1.60 -29.97
CA PRO A 7 -20.97 -1.66 -29.39
C PRO A 7 -19.94 -1.19 -30.43
N LEU A 8 -19.00 -0.38 -29.98
CA LEU A 8 -17.76 0.00 -30.68
C LEU A 8 -16.86 -1.24 -30.90
N HIS A 9 -17.29 -2.11 -31.78
CA HIS A 9 -16.54 -3.33 -32.17
C HIS A 9 -15.55 -3.06 -33.32
N SER A 10 -15.40 -1.81 -33.80
CA SER A 10 -14.68 -1.55 -35.07
C SER A 10 -13.27 -0.96 -34.93
N ALA A 11 -12.83 -0.53 -33.75
CA ALA A 11 -11.52 0.11 -33.63
C ALA A 11 -10.31 -0.87 -33.53
N CYS A 12 -10.52 -2.08 -33.02
CA CYS A 12 -9.44 -3.07 -32.89
C CYS A 12 -9.38 -4.12 -34.01
N GLN A 13 -10.38 -4.18 -34.91
CA GLN A 13 -10.38 -5.15 -36.02
C GLN A 13 -9.90 -4.60 -37.39
N GLY A 14 -9.56 -3.33 -37.48
CA GLY A 14 -9.30 -2.64 -38.75
C GLY A 14 -7.92 -2.80 -39.39
N PHE A 15 -6.92 -3.42 -38.73
CA PHE A 15 -5.54 -3.43 -39.22
C PHE A 15 -4.94 -4.81 -39.58
N LYS A 16 -5.73 -5.84 -39.70
CA LYS A 16 -5.22 -7.19 -40.08
C LYS A 16 -5.34 -7.59 -41.56
N ILE A 17 -5.70 -6.71 -42.48
CA ILE A 17 -5.75 -7.04 -43.90
C ILE A 17 -5.12 -5.92 -44.74
N ALA A 18 -3.82 -5.93 -44.90
CA ALA A 18 -3.12 -5.40 -46.09
C ALA A 18 -1.60 -5.60 -45.97
N ALA A 19 -1.08 -6.81 -46.14
CA ALA A 19 0.31 -7.05 -46.56
C ALA A 19 0.47 -8.51 -47.03
N ILE A 20 -0.08 -8.85 -48.13
CA ILE A 20 0.35 -10.01 -48.92
C ILE A 20 0.57 -9.52 -50.37
N LEU A 21 1.74 -9.87 -50.87
CA LEU A 21 2.25 -9.75 -52.25
C LEU A 21 3.17 -8.55 -52.51
N GLU A 22 4.48 -8.76 -52.35
CA GLU A 22 5.43 -8.84 -53.47
C GLU A 22 6.81 -9.26 -52.96
N GLY A 23 7.38 -10.25 -53.59
CA GLY A 23 8.56 -10.99 -53.21
C GLY A 23 9.85 -10.23 -53.33
N LEU A 24 10.84 -10.73 -52.56
CA LEU A 24 12.21 -10.94 -53.05
C LEU A 24 12.96 -11.82 -52.05
N HIS A 25 13.60 -12.85 -52.58
CA HIS A 25 14.58 -13.74 -51.93
C HIS A 25 15.71 -12.97 -51.26
N LEU A 26 16.11 -13.38 -50.05
CA LEU A 26 17.49 -13.85 -49.77
C LEU A 26 17.82 -13.68 -48.28
N TRP A 27 18.41 -14.78 -47.76
CA TRP A 27 19.14 -14.93 -46.50
C TRP A 27 18.34 -15.11 -45.24
N ILE A 28 17.80 -16.34 -45.11
CA ILE A 28 17.58 -16.96 -43.81
C ILE A 28 18.95 -17.45 -43.31
N VAL A 29 19.58 -16.69 -42.43
CA VAL A 29 20.51 -17.27 -41.46
C VAL A 29 19.63 -17.80 -40.33
N SER A 30 19.36 -19.10 -40.36
CA SER A 30 18.72 -19.80 -39.27
C SER A 30 19.72 -19.84 -38.10
N VAL A 31 19.56 -18.96 -37.14
CA VAL A 31 20.00 -19.21 -35.77
C VAL A 31 18.91 -20.08 -35.14
N ASN A 32 19.00 -21.38 -35.37
CA ASN A 32 18.35 -22.39 -34.54
C ASN A 32 19.10 -22.40 -33.20
N MET A 33 18.75 -21.48 -32.30
CA MET A 33 18.89 -21.75 -30.88
C MET A 33 17.76 -22.71 -30.51
N ASP A 34 18.13 -23.91 -30.09
CA ASP A 34 17.25 -24.85 -29.43
C ASP A 34 16.54 -24.14 -28.27
N ARG A 35 15.36 -23.55 -28.57
CA ARG A 35 14.37 -23.29 -27.52
C ARG A 35 13.92 -24.67 -27.03
N LYS A 36 14.54 -25.18 -25.97
CA LYS A 36 13.86 -26.10 -25.08
C LYS A 36 12.65 -25.32 -24.58
N THR A 37 11.51 -25.46 -25.24
CA THR A 37 10.24 -24.97 -24.75
C THR A 37 9.97 -25.75 -23.46
N SER A 38 10.30 -25.14 -22.31
CA SER A 38 9.85 -25.63 -21.03
C SER A 38 8.32 -25.63 -21.10
N LEU A 39 7.71 -26.81 -20.92
CA LEU A 39 6.25 -26.87 -20.85
C LEU A 39 5.81 -26.25 -19.52
N PRO A 40 4.70 -25.48 -19.52
CA PRO A 40 4.17 -24.93 -18.29
C PRO A 40 3.77 -26.05 -17.32
N PRO A 41 3.96 -25.85 -16.01
CA PRO A 41 3.49 -26.79 -14.99
C PRO A 41 1.99 -27.01 -15.10
N VAL A 42 1.56 -28.25 -14.84
CA VAL A 42 0.13 -28.61 -14.81
C VAL A 42 -0.22 -29.06 -13.41
N ALA A 43 -1.04 -28.26 -12.73
CA ALA A 43 -1.55 -28.62 -11.41
C ALA A 43 -2.55 -29.77 -11.49
N PRO A 44 -2.46 -30.79 -10.62
CA PRO A 44 -3.48 -31.81 -10.51
C PRO A 44 -4.86 -31.22 -10.20
N GLN A 45 -5.89 -31.76 -10.84
CA GLN A 45 -7.27 -31.38 -10.54
C GLN A 45 -7.88 -32.37 -9.52
N GLU A 46 -8.24 -31.83 -8.35
CA GLU A 46 -8.95 -32.53 -7.28
C GLU A 46 -10.27 -31.81 -6.98
N PRO A 47 -11.31 -32.00 -7.78
CA PRO A 47 -12.52 -31.20 -7.69
C PRO A 47 -13.18 -31.27 -6.31
N LYS A 48 -13.35 -30.10 -5.66
CA LYS A 48 -14.13 -29.93 -4.44
C LYS A 48 -15.41 -29.16 -4.76
N VAL A 49 -16.55 -29.72 -4.35
CA VAL A 49 -17.84 -29.03 -4.47
C VAL A 49 -18.04 -28.14 -3.24
N LEU A 50 -18.23 -26.85 -3.48
CA LEU A 50 -18.53 -25.84 -2.47
C LEU A 50 -19.98 -25.38 -2.66
N SER A 51 -20.85 -25.77 -1.74
CA SER A 51 -22.29 -25.49 -1.85
C SER A 51 -22.72 -24.45 -0.82
N LEU A 52 -23.31 -23.35 -1.28
CA LEU A 52 -23.86 -22.31 -0.43
C LEU A 52 -25.03 -21.61 -1.15
N HIS A 53 -26.10 -21.24 -0.42
CA HIS A 53 -27.27 -20.51 -0.95
C HIS A 53 -28.00 -21.20 -2.14
N GLY A 54 -27.83 -22.52 -2.29
CA GLY A 54 -28.37 -23.27 -3.44
C GLY A 54 -27.50 -23.16 -4.72
N ASP A 55 -26.32 -22.55 -4.63
CA ASP A 55 -25.30 -22.53 -5.67
C ASP A 55 -24.22 -23.56 -5.39
N GLU A 56 -23.66 -24.14 -6.42
CA GLU A 56 -22.55 -25.09 -6.36
C GLU A 56 -21.37 -24.55 -7.17
N ARG A 57 -20.24 -24.28 -6.49
CA ARG A 57 -18.96 -23.95 -7.12
C ARG A 57 -18.07 -25.19 -7.11
N ILE A 58 -17.49 -25.54 -8.24
CA ILE A 58 -16.53 -26.63 -8.35
C ILE A 58 -15.13 -26.00 -8.38
N ASP A 59 -14.33 -26.26 -7.35
CA ASP A 59 -12.96 -25.82 -7.25
C ASP A 59 -12.00 -26.99 -7.42
N PRO A 60 -11.35 -27.11 -8.60
CA PRO A 60 -10.41 -28.21 -8.86
C PRO A 60 -9.07 -28.06 -8.16
N TYR A 61 -8.77 -26.87 -7.62
CA TYR A 61 -7.49 -26.53 -7.01
C TYR A 61 -7.59 -26.16 -5.53
N TYR A 62 -8.70 -26.45 -4.88
CA TYR A 62 -8.91 -26.16 -3.46
C TYR A 62 -7.83 -26.74 -2.55
N TRP A 63 -7.24 -27.90 -2.94
CA TRP A 63 -6.16 -28.58 -2.24
C TRP A 63 -4.90 -27.71 -2.04
N MET A 64 -4.66 -26.69 -2.87
CA MET A 64 -3.52 -25.77 -2.74
C MET A 64 -3.55 -24.92 -1.46
N ARG A 65 -4.68 -24.92 -0.74
CA ARG A 65 -4.79 -24.25 0.57
C ARG A 65 -4.04 -24.98 1.69
N ASP A 66 -3.75 -26.27 1.50
CA ASP A 66 -3.02 -27.09 2.47
C ASP A 66 -1.49 -26.83 2.33
N ARG A 67 -0.99 -25.89 3.15
CA ARG A 67 0.41 -25.45 3.14
C ARG A 67 1.40 -26.57 3.42
N ASP A 68 1.00 -27.56 4.24
CA ASP A 68 1.88 -28.65 4.68
C ASP A 68 1.98 -29.77 3.63
N ARG A 69 1.16 -29.70 2.59
CA ARG A 69 1.15 -30.65 1.51
C ARG A 69 2.35 -30.47 0.59
N GLN A 70 3.19 -31.47 0.44
CA GLN A 70 4.42 -31.40 -0.37
C GLN A 70 4.16 -31.05 -1.83
N GLU A 71 3.04 -31.48 -2.39
CA GLU A 71 2.66 -31.18 -3.78
C GLU A 71 2.39 -29.69 -4.00
N VAL A 72 2.00 -28.94 -2.96
CA VAL A 72 1.84 -27.47 -3.03
C VAL A 72 3.20 -26.82 -3.25
N VAL A 73 4.16 -27.11 -2.39
CA VAL A 73 5.52 -26.57 -2.51
C VAL A 73 6.13 -26.94 -3.86
N ALA A 74 6.01 -28.23 -4.24
CA ALA A 74 6.53 -28.71 -5.53
C ALA A 74 5.90 -28.01 -6.74
N TYR A 75 4.61 -27.67 -6.69
CA TYR A 75 3.93 -26.93 -7.74
C TYR A 75 4.44 -25.49 -7.83
N LEU A 76 4.58 -24.80 -6.70
CA LEU A 76 5.09 -23.41 -6.65
C LEU A 76 6.55 -23.34 -7.13
N GLU A 77 7.39 -24.27 -6.73
CA GLU A 77 8.78 -24.37 -7.22
C GLU A 77 8.82 -24.66 -8.73
N ALA A 78 7.97 -25.51 -9.25
CA ALA A 78 7.88 -25.79 -10.69
C ALA A 78 7.43 -24.54 -11.48
N GLU A 79 6.50 -23.74 -10.94
CA GLU A 79 6.11 -22.44 -11.55
C GLU A 79 7.26 -21.45 -11.51
N ASN A 80 8.03 -21.40 -10.43
CA ASN A 80 9.23 -20.56 -10.34
C ASN A 80 10.29 -20.97 -11.37
N ASP A 81 10.54 -22.27 -11.53
CA ASP A 81 11.48 -22.80 -12.53
C ASP A 81 11.01 -22.51 -13.96
N TYR A 82 9.71 -22.67 -14.22
CA TYR A 82 9.10 -22.30 -15.50
C TYR A 82 9.24 -20.81 -15.77
N THR A 83 8.93 -19.95 -14.80
CA THR A 83 9.05 -18.50 -14.90
C THR A 83 10.50 -18.10 -15.18
N LYS A 84 11.46 -18.69 -14.47
CA LYS A 84 12.90 -18.47 -14.70
C LYS A 84 13.30 -18.86 -16.12
N ALA A 85 12.87 -20.02 -16.60
CA ALA A 85 13.18 -20.49 -17.95
C ALA A 85 12.58 -19.58 -19.03
N MET A 86 11.32 -19.12 -18.84
CA MET A 86 10.63 -18.24 -19.78
C MET A 86 11.24 -16.84 -19.82
N MET A 87 11.82 -16.38 -18.72
CA MET A 87 12.46 -15.05 -18.61
C MET A 87 13.97 -15.10 -18.83
N GLN A 88 14.55 -16.27 -19.09
CA GLN A 88 16.02 -16.42 -19.25
C GLN A 88 16.60 -15.50 -20.32
N HIS A 89 15.91 -15.29 -21.43
CA HIS A 89 16.37 -14.42 -22.53
C HIS A 89 16.41 -12.94 -22.13
N THR A 90 15.78 -12.56 -21.02
CA THR A 90 15.79 -11.18 -20.47
C THR A 90 16.81 -10.98 -19.36
N GLU A 91 17.60 -11.97 -18.97
CA GLU A 91 18.57 -11.84 -17.86
C GLU A 91 19.53 -10.66 -18.04
N GLY A 92 20.01 -10.44 -19.27
CA GLY A 92 20.85 -9.28 -19.59
C GLY A 92 20.12 -7.94 -19.39
N LEU A 93 18.83 -7.87 -19.76
CA LEU A 93 18.02 -6.69 -19.54
C LEU A 93 17.68 -6.51 -18.06
N GLN A 94 17.39 -7.57 -17.32
CA GLN A 94 17.16 -7.52 -15.88
C GLN A 94 18.37 -6.93 -15.15
N GLU A 95 19.57 -7.41 -15.47
CA GLU A 95 20.80 -6.88 -14.90
C GLU A 95 21.02 -5.41 -15.30
N GLN A 96 20.81 -5.06 -16.58
CA GLN A 96 20.89 -3.67 -17.03
C GLN A 96 19.93 -2.77 -16.26
N LEU A 97 18.67 -3.16 -16.14
CA LEU A 97 17.65 -2.41 -15.39
C LEU A 97 18.00 -2.29 -13.91
N TYR A 98 18.48 -3.37 -13.30
CA TYR A 98 18.95 -3.34 -11.92
C TYR A 98 20.09 -2.32 -11.74
N GLN A 99 21.09 -2.33 -12.62
CA GLN A 99 22.20 -1.37 -12.58
C GLN A 99 21.75 0.08 -12.86
N GLU A 100 20.79 0.29 -13.78
CA GLU A 100 20.20 1.60 -14.04
C GLU A 100 19.48 2.13 -12.79
N ILE A 101 18.69 1.29 -12.12
CA ILE A 101 17.92 1.66 -10.92
C ILE A 101 18.85 1.93 -9.75
N LEU A 102 19.80 1.03 -9.50
CA LEU A 102 20.81 1.14 -8.45
C LEU A 102 21.68 2.39 -8.65
N GLY A 103 22.13 2.63 -9.88
CA GLY A 103 22.97 3.78 -10.23
C GLY A 103 22.29 5.15 -10.06
N ARG A 104 20.96 5.18 -9.81
CA ARG A 104 20.22 6.40 -9.49
C ARG A 104 20.03 6.63 -7.99
N ILE A 105 20.43 5.68 -7.17
CA ILE A 105 20.21 5.71 -5.72
C ILE A 105 21.48 6.14 -5.00
N GLN A 106 21.37 7.09 -4.09
CA GLN A 106 22.41 7.40 -3.12
C GLN A 106 22.47 6.28 -2.08
N GLU A 107 23.38 5.31 -2.25
CA GLU A 107 23.43 4.12 -1.39
C GLU A 107 23.86 4.43 0.04
N THR A 108 24.85 5.33 0.22
CA THR A 108 25.26 5.85 1.52
C THR A 108 24.55 7.19 1.73
N ASP A 109 23.55 7.21 2.60
CA ASP A 109 22.69 8.36 2.79
C ASP A 109 22.21 8.50 4.25
N LEU A 110 21.73 9.70 4.61
CA LEU A 110 21.19 10.06 5.92
C LEU A 110 19.74 10.54 5.76
N SER A 111 18.85 10.09 6.63
CA SER A 111 17.55 10.74 6.79
C SER A 111 17.71 12.14 7.39
N VAL A 112 16.72 13.02 7.20
CA VAL A 112 16.73 14.33 7.88
C VAL A 112 16.57 14.11 9.38
N PRO A 113 17.52 14.53 10.23
CA PRO A 113 17.41 14.36 11.67
C PRO A 113 16.18 15.10 12.22
N TYR A 114 15.45 14.46 13.12
CA TYR A 114 14.39 15.10 13.89
C TYR A 114 14.79 15.22 15.34
N ARG A 115 14.41 16.34 15.95
CA ARG A 115 14.65 16.58 17.37
C ARG A 115 13.54 15.95 18.20
N LYS A 116 13.94 15.30 19.32
CA LYS A 116 13.06 14.90 20.40
C LYS A 116 13.80 15.19 21.71
N ASP A 117 13.35 16.23 22.42
CA ASP A 117 13.97 16.71 23.65
C ASP A 117 15.47 17.11 23.45
N GLU A 118 16.39 16.39 24.09
CA GLU A 118 17.83 16.64 24.00
C GLU A 118 18.51 15.90 22.84
N TYR A 119 17.80 15.05 22.07
CA TYR A 119 18.40 14.21 21.06
C TYR A 119 17.91 14.55 19.65
N TYR A 120 18.81 14.30 18.68
CA TYR A 120 18.51 14.29 17.27
C TYR A 120 18.57 12.85 16.76
N TYR A 121 17.45 12.32 16.31
CA TYR A 121 17.28 10.96 15.81
C TYR A 121 17.31 10.95 14.29
N TYR A 122 17.96 9.95 13.71
CA TYR A 122 18.02 9.75 12.27
C TYR A 122 18.37 8.30 11.96
N SER A 123 18.16 7.92 10.70
CA SER A 123 18.69 6.68 10.14
C SER A 123 19.71 6.98 9.07
N ARG A 124 20.63 6.05 8.85
CA ARG A 124 21.57 6.11 7.74
C ARG A 124 21.67 4.76 7.06
N THR A 125 22.03 4.78 5.78
CA THR A 125 22.33 3.62 4.98
C THR A 125 23.82 3.61 4.62
N GLU A 126 24.34 2.45 4.31
CA GLU A 126 25.73 2.26 3.83
C GLU A 126 25.70 1.46 2.53
N GLU A 127 26.59 1.80 1.60
CA GLU A 127 26.76 1.05 0.35
C GLU A 127 26.99 -0.43 0.64
N GLY A 128 26.34 -1.29 -0.15
CA GLY A 128 26.41 -2.74 -0.02
C GLY A 128 25.62 -3.35 1.13
N LYS A 129 24.91 -2.54 1.94
CA LYS A 129 24.06 -3.01 3.06
C LYS A 129 22.58 -2.88 2.72
N ASN A 130 21.80 -3.92 3.04
CA ASN A 130 20.39 -4.02 2.71
C ASN A 130 19.50 -3.12 3.59
N TYR A 131 19.91 -2.83 4.82
CA TYR A 131 19.04 -2.23 5.84
C TYR A 131 19.61 -0.96 6.44
N PRO A 132 18.77 -0.07 7.02
CA PRO A 132 19.23 1.12 7.71
C PRO A 132 19.91 0.81 9.05
N ILE A 133 20.69 1.80 9.52
CA ILE A 133 21.26 1.88 10.85
C ILE A 133 20.59 3.05 11.54
N TYR A 134 19.95 2.81 12.68
CA TYR A 134 19.26 3.84 13.47
C TYR A 134 20.23 4.46 14.46
N CYS A 135 20.27 5.79 14.48
CA CYS A 135 21.26 6.56 15.22
C CYS A 135 20.61 7.75 15.94
N ARG A 136 21.35 8.29 16.92
CA ARG A 136 21.02 9.58 17.53
C ARG A 136 22.29 10.36 17.89
N LYS A 137 22.10 11.66 18.15
CA LYS A 137 23.14 12.57 18.69
C LYS A 137 22.57 13.40 19.81
N LYS A 138 23.31 13.64 20.87
CA LYS A 138 22.86 14.39 22.04
C LYS A 138 23.25 15.85 21.96
N GLY A 139 22.31 16.76 22.16
CA GLY A 139 22.51 18.20 22.31
C GLY A 139 22.73 18.96 20.99
N SER A 140 23.52 18.41 20.07
CA SER A 140 23.75 19.04 18.75
C SER A 140 24.00 18.01 17.65
N LEU A 141 23.85 18.45 16.39
CA LEU A 141 24.16 17.60 15.22
C LEU A 141 25.67 17.35 15.05
N ASP A 142 26.55 18.13 15.72
CA ASP A 142 27.99 17.93 15.72
C ASP A 142 28.46 16.98 16.84
N ALA A 143 27.56 16.55 17.72
CA ALA A 143 27.88 15.59 18.78
C ALA A 143 28.25 14.21 18.20
N PRO A 144 28.98 13.39 18.96
CA PRO A 144 29.26 12.01 18.57
C PRO A 144 27.97 11.23 18.29
N GLU A 145 28.02 10.38 17.26
CA GLU A 145 26.95 9.46 16.91
C GLU A 145 26.83 8.35 17.96
N GLU A 146 25.61 8.07 18.39
CA GLU A 146 25.24 6.89 19.14
C GLU A 146 24.37 5.99 18.24
N VAL A 147 24.83 4.76 17.96
CA VAL A 147 24.06 3.75 17.24
C VAL A 147 23.04 3.12 18.18
N LEU A 148 21.76 3.24 17.85
CA LEU A 148 20.66 2.64 18.60
C LEU A 148 20.45 1.18 18.17
N LEU A 149 20.40 0.95 16.84
CA LEU A 149 20.15 -0.36 16.25
C LEU A 149 20.78 -0.43 14.86
N ASP A 150 21.61 -1.44 14.62
CA ASP A 150 22.11 -1.80 13.29
C ASP A 150 21.27 -2.98 12.79
N GLN A 151 20.31 -2.68 11.90
CA GLN A 151 19.40 -3.69 11.37
C GLN A 151 20.13 -4.74 10.54
N ASN A 152 21.25 -4.38 9.90
CA ASN A 152 22.04 -5.33 9.12
C ASN A 152 22.62 -6.45 9.98
N LYS A 153 23.07 -6.12 11.21
CA LYS A 153 23.59 -7.12 12.15
C LYS A 153 22.51 -8.07 12.67
N LEU A 154 21.30 -7.55 12.85
CA LEU A 154 20.18 -8.36 13.32
C LEU A 154 19.62 -9.26 12.20
N ALA A 155 19.75 -8.84 10.96
CA ALA A 155 19.29 -9.59 9.79
C ALA A 155 20.24 -10.74 9.39
N GLU A 156 21.45 -10.82 9.97
CA GLU A 156 22.41 -11.87 9.63
C GLU A 156 21.83 -13.26 9.90
N GLY A 157 21.81 -14.11 8.85
CA GLY A 157 21.31 -15.48 8.92
C GLY A 157 19.81 -15.63 8.69
N HIS A 158 19.08 -14.56 8.41
CA HIS A 158 17.66 -14.56 8.07
C HIS A 158 17.44 -14.26 6.58
N GLU A 159 16.57 -14.99 5.93
CA GLU A 159 16.15 -14.73 4.54
C GLU A 159 15.23 -13.51 4.44
N PHE A 160 14.42 -13.30 5.47
CA PHE A 160 13.55 -12.14 5.63
C PHE A 160 13.84 -11.46 6.96
N PHE A 161 13.80 -10.13 6.98
CA PHE A 161 13.96 -9.36 8.21
C PHE A 161 13.23 -8.02 8.13
N SER A 162 12.38 -7.74 9.09
CA SER A 162 11.74 -6.43 9.23
C SER A 162 11.66 -5.96 10.68
N ILE A 163 11.64 -4.63 10.87
CA ILE A 163 11.38 -3.98 12.15
C ILE A 163 9.90 -3.57 12.19
N GLY A 164 9.16 -4.02 13.19
CA GLY A 164 7.76 -3.64 13.41
C GLY A 164 7.64 -2.33 14.16
N THR A 165 8.27 -2.22 15.32
CA THR A 165 8.31 -0.99 16.12
C THR A 165 9.74 -0.67 16.55
N LEU A 166 10.03 0.63 16.74
CA LEU A 166 11.30 1.13 17.26
C LEU A 166 11.03 2.42 18.02
N GLN A 167 11.00 2.33 19.36
CA GLN A 167 10.65 3.47 20.23
C GLN A 167 11.57 3.57 21.43
N VAL A 168 12.03 4.79 21.72
CA VAL A 168 12.80 5.07 22.95
C VAL A 168 11.86 5.43 24.09
N SER A 169 12.24 5.02 25.31
CA SER A 169 11.58 5.44 26.55
C SER A 169 11.57 6.98 26.69
N PRO A 170 10.65 7.60 27.46
CA PRO A 170 10.59 9.03 27.64
C PRO A 170 11.91 9.67 28.14
N ASN A 171 12.70 8.96 28.94
CA ASN A 171 14.02 9.43 29.40
C ASN A 171 15.18 9.09 28.43
N HIS A 172 14.87 8.55 27.23
CA HIS A 172 15.84 8.21 26.19
C HIS A 172 16.89 7.15 26.56
N GLN A 173 16.66 6.35 27.61
CA GLN A 173 17.66 5.38 28.11
C GLN A 173 17.39 3.94 27.62
N ILE A 174 16.19 3.63 27.20
CA ILE A 174 15.78 2.28 26.80
C ILE A 174 15.19 2.32 25.41
N LEU A 175 15.59 1.38 24.56
CA LEU A 175 15.01 1.15 23.24
C LEU A 175 14.10 -0.08 23.31
N ALA A 176 12.83 0.08 22.96
CA ALA A 176 11.93 -1.00 22.60
C ALA A 176 11.91 -1.17 21.08
N TYR A 177 12.09 -2.39 20.59
CA TYR A 177 12.01 -2.70 19.17
C TYR A 177 11.47 -4.10 18.95
N SER A 178 10.73 -4.30 17.87
CA SER A 178 10.22 -5.62 17.51
C SER A 178 10.69 -6.03 16.12
N ILE A 179 10.87 -7.34 15.92
CA ILE A 179 11.36 -7.91 14.65
C ILE A 179 10.45 -9.04 14.16
N ASP A 180 10.29 -9.12 12.84
CA ASP A 180 9.76 -10.28 12.12
C ASP A 180 10.85 -10.84 11.20
N THR A 181 11.08 -12.15 11.27
CA THR A 181 12.07 -12.87 10.45
C THR A 181 11.43 -13.85 9.46
N THR A 182 10.12 -13.78 9.31
CA THR A 182 9.33 -14.73 8.51
C THR A 182 8.58 -14.07 7.35
N GLY A 183 8.24 -12.80 7.48
CA GLY A 183 7.36 -12.08 6.56
C GLY A 183 5.86 -12.26 6.84
N ALA A 184 5.51 -12.97 7.93
CA ALA A 184 4.12 -13.21 8.33
C ALA A 184 3.51 -12.07 9.19
N GLU A 185 4.23 -10.97 9.39
CA GLU A 185 3.83 -9.84 10.24
C GLU A 185 3.61 -10.23 11.71
N GLN A 186 4.31 -11.24 12.20
CA GLN A 186 4.35 -11.67 13.60
C GLN A 186 5.68 -11.28 14.22
N TYR A 187 5.62 -10.44 15.24
CA TYR A 187 6.82 -9.82 15.78
C TYR A 187 7.18 -10.34 17.15
N THR A 188 8.49 -10.35 17.45
CA THR A 188 9.02 -10.52 18.80
C THR A 188 9.54 -9.18 19.29
N LEU A 189 9.07 -8.73 20.45
CA LEU A 189 9.45 -7.46 21.08
C LEU A 189 10.63 -7.65 22.04
N TYR A 190 11.61 -6.75 21.94
CA TYR A 190 12.85 -6.71 22.71
C TYR A 190 13.05 -5.34 23.37
N PHE A 191 13.81 -5.32 24.45
CA PHE A 191 14.23 -4.10 25.13
C PHE A 191 15.75 -4.06 25.27
N ARG A 192 16.36 -2.89 25.04
CA ARG A 192 17.81 -2.67 25.16
C ARG A 192 18.09 -1.44 26.01
N ASP A 193 18.96 -1.56 27.00
CA ASP A 193 19.51 -0.40 27.71
C ASP A 193 20.52 0.31 26.80
N LEU A 194 20.29 1.58 26.51
CA LEU A 194 21.12 2.37 25.60
C LEU A 194 22.43 2.86 26.25
N ASN A 195 22.57 2.81 27.58
CA ASN A 195 23.81 3.18 28.27
C ASN A 195 24.78 2.01 28.30
N THR A 196 24.28 0.80 28.62
CA THR A 196 25.12 -0.42 28.71
C THR A 196 25.19 -1.18 27.40
N GLN A 197 24.24 -0.95 26.50
CA GLN A 197 24.02 -1.70 25.25
C GLN A 197 23.56 -3.15 25.46
N GLU A 198 23.22 -3.53 26.69
CA GLU A 198 22.75 -4.86 27.02
C GLU A 198 21.26 -5.03 26.74
N LEU A 199 20.88 -6.22 26.32
CA LEU A 199 19.47 -6.60 26.19
C LEU A 199 18.89 -6.94 27.56
N TYR A 200 17.66 -6.52 27.79
CA TYR A 200 16.86 -7.06 28.88
C TYR A 200 16.59 -8.55 28.61
N PRO A 201 16.47 -9.37 29.67
CA PRO A 201 16.28 -10.82 29.49
C PRO A 201 14.92 -11.21 28.92
N GLU A 202 13.91 -10.36 29.10
CA GLU A 202 12.56 -10.61 28.60
C GLU A 202 12.45 -10.44 27.10
N GLN A 203 11.70 -11.36 26.48
CA GLN A 203 11.27 -11.32 25.08
C GLN A 203 9.77 -11.55 25.07
N ILE A 204 9.03 -10.73 24.33
CA ILE A 204 7.58 -10.87 24.20
C ILE A 204 7.25 -11.32 22.78
N LEU A 205 6.69 -12.52 22.67
CA LEU A 205 6.36 -13.17 21.41
C LEU A 205 4.97 -12.75 20.91
N GLU A 206 4.72 -12.98 19.62
CA GLU A 206 3.40 -12.79 18.98
C GLU A 206 2.83 -11.38 19.16
N THR A 207 3.71 -10.38 19.22
CA THR A 207 3.29 -8.98 19.28
C THR A 207 2.98 -8.44 17.89
N TYR A 208 2.23 -7.32 17.85
CA TYR A 208 2.05 -6.52 16.65
C TYR A 208 2.91 -5.24 16.69
N VAL A 209 2.71 -4.34 15.75
CA VAL A 209 3.58 -3.16 15.57
C VAL A 209 3.30 -2.00 16.53
N SER A 210 2.19 -2.02 17.27
CA SER A 210 1.81 -0.91 18.15
C SER A 210 2.38 -1.06 19.57
N LEU A 211 2.93 0.05 20.10
CA LEU A 211 3.54 0.12 21.41
C LEU A 211 3.42 1.53 21.99
N ALA A 212 3.25 1.66 23.31
CA ALA A 212 3.27 2.94 24.01
C ALA A 212 4.00 2.86 25.35
N TRP A 213 4.86 3.85 25.63
CA TRP A 213 5.55 4.00 26.91
C TRP A 213 4.75 4.81 27.93
N GLY A 214 4.64 4.33 29.16
CA GLY A 214 4.30 5.18 30.30
C GLY A 214 5.39 6.22 30.59
N ASN A 215 5.02 7.36 31.20
CA ASN A 215 5.98 8.40 31.56
C ASN A 215 6.89 8.01 32.73
N ASP A 216 6.64 6.88 33.38
CA ASP A 216 7.50 6.29 34.43
C ASP A 216 8.77 5.62 33.90
N ASN A 217 8.93 5.52 32.54
CA ASN A 217 10.06 4.87 31.84
C ASN A 217 10.21 3.37 32.11
N ARG A 218 9.19 2.71 32.62
CA ARG A 218 9.22 1.29 32.99
C ARG A 218 8.02 0.51 32.51
N THR A 219 6.90 1.18 32.37
CA THR A 219 5.67 0.56 31.92
C THR A 219 5.54 0.71 30.41
N VAL A 220 5.23 -0.39 29.74
CA VAL A 220 5.03 -0.47 28.30
C VAL A 220 3.69 -1.14 28.01
N PHE A 221 2.94 -0.56 27.10
CA PHE A 221 1.72 -1.17 26.57
C PHE A 221 2.01 -1.72 25.18
N TYR A 222 1.55 -2.94 24.89
CA TYR A 222 1.74 -3.61 23.63
C TYR A 222 0.53 -4.48 23.27
N THR A 223 0.38 -4.79 21.99
CA THR A 223 -0.71 -5.63 21.51
C THR A 223 -0.21 -7.01 21.05
N THR A 224 -1.03 -8.03 21.24
CA THR A 224 -0.77 -9.38 20.75
C THR A 224 -1.83 -9.81 19.72
N LEU A 225 -1.43 -10.76 18.89
CA LEU A 225 -2.23 -11.31 17.81
C LEU A 225 -3.08 -12.50 18.26
N ASP A 226 -4.21 -12.72 17.61
CA ASP A 226 -4.93 -14.00 17.64
C ASP A 226 -4.50 -14.91 16.48
N ASP A 227 -5.14 -16.07 16.36
CA ASP A 227 -4.84 -17.08 15.33
C ASP A 227 -5.10 -16.58 13.89
N THR A 228 -5.83 -15.46 13.73
CA THR A 228 -6.08 -14.80 12.44
C THR A 228 -5.19 -13.59 12.19
N ASN A 229 -4.07 -13.45 12.92
CA ASN A 229 -3.16 -12.31 12.87
C ASN A 229 -3.84 -10.96 13.20
N ARG A 230 -4.94 -10.98 13.95
CA ARG A 230 -5.63 -9.78 14.39
C ARG A 230 -5.09 -9.31 15.74
N PRO A 231 -4.63 -8.05 15.90
CA PRO A 231 -4.28 -7.49 17.20
C PRO A 231 -5.57 -7.28 18.01
N TYR A 232 -5.73 -8.02 19.12
CA TYR A 232 -6.99 -8.06 19.89
C TYR A 232 -6.83 -7.92 21.40
N LYS A 233 -5.63 -8.12 21.95
CA LYS A 233 -5.36 -7.92 23.38
C LYS A 233 -4.35 -6.82 23.59
N LEU A 234 -4.61 -5.96 24.58
CA LEU A 234 -3.68 -4.98 25.11
C LEU A 234 -3.13 -5.49 26.44
N PHE A 235 -1.81 -5.60 26.53
CA PHE A 235 -1.11 -5.93 27.75
C PHE A 235 -0.33 -4.73 28.27
N ARG A 236 -0.13 -4.73 29.60
CA ARG A 236 0.75 -3.81 30.30
C ARG A 236 1.91 -4.60 30.88
N HIS A 237 3.11 -4.33 30.36
CA HIS A 237 4.37 -4.92 30.77
C HIS A 237 5.15 -3.96 31.67
N ARG A 238 5.82 -4.50 32.66
CA ARG A 238 6.77 -3.76 33.48
C ARG A 238 8.19 -4.28 33.26
N LEU A 239 9.06 -3.45 32.73
CA LEU A 239 10.45 -3.82 32.46
C LEU A 239 11.14 -4.53 33.61
N GLY A 240 11.87 -5.59 33.32
CA GLY A 240 12.57 -6.44 34.27
C GLY A 240 11.69 -7.49 34.93
N THR A 241 10.46 -7.69 34.45
CA THR A 241 9.59 -8.79 34.88
C THR A 241 9.39 -9.79 33.73
N ASP A 242 9.02 -11.03 34.08
CA ASP A 242 8.66 -12.03 33.07
C ASP A 242 7.33 -11.68 32.43
N SER A 243 7.23 -11.80 31.09
CA SER A 243 6.02 -11.45 30.32
C SER A 243 4.79 -12.28 30.71
N SER A 244 4.96 -13.45 31.32
CA SER A 244 3.83 -14.23 31.87
C SER A 244 3.13 -13.55 33.04
N GLN A 245 3.73 -12.50 33.60
CA GLN A 245 3.17 -11.69 34.70
C GLN A 245 2.45 -10.42 34.19
N ASP A 246 2.44 -10.21 32.89
CA ASP A 246 1.87 -9.01 32.29
C ASP A 246 0.35 -8.94 32.51
N ALA A 247 -0.11 -7.75 32.88
CA ALA A 247 -1.51 -7.52 33.12
C ALA A 247 -2.27 -7.37 31.79
N LEU A 248 -3.28 -8.21 31.57
CA LEU A 248 -4.24 -7.99 30.48
C LEU A 248 -5.07 -6.75 30.83
N VAL A 249 -4.96 -5.71 30.00
CA VAL A 249 -5.68 -4.43 30.17
C VAL A 249 -7.00 -4.44 29.43
N TYR A 250 -7.00 -4.96 28.20
CA TYR A 250 -8.18 -5.03 27.36
C TYR A 250 -8.15 -6.25 26.46
N CYS A 251 -9.32 -6.77 26.11
CA CYS A 251 -9.50 -7.85 25.14
C CYS A 251 -10.68 -7.52 24.23
N GLU A 252 -10.43 -7.30 22.96
CA GLU A 252 -11.46 -7.09 21.95
C GLU A 252 -12.00 -8.44 21.47
N THR A 253 -13.28 -8.65 21.69
CA THR A 253 -13.98 -9.91 21.34
C THR A 253 -14.70 -9.85 20.00
N ASP A 254 -14.93 -8.65 19.47
CA ASP A 254 -15.51 -8.48 18.15
C ASP A 254 -14.42 -8.61 17.08
N GLU A 255 -14.49 -9.65 16.28
CA GLU A 255 -13.48 -9.99 15.27
C GLU A 255 -13.41 -8.97 14.12
N SER A 256 -14.38 -8.08 13.99
CA SER A 256 -14.36 -6.98 13.03
C SER A 256 -13.49 -5.80 13.46
N PHE A 257 -12.93 -5.80 14.68
CA PHE A 257 -12.10 -4.70 15.20
C PHE A 257 -10.65 -5.09 15.41
N PHE A 258 -9.76 -4.19 14.99
CA PHE A 258 -8.35 -4.20 15.33
C PHE A 258 -8.09 -3.29 16.53
N LEU A 259 -7.20 -3.75 17.42
CA LEU A 259 -6.77 -3.00 18.57
C LEU A 259 -5.37 -2.42 18.33
N SER A 260 -5.23 -1.13 18.59
CA SER A 260 -3.96 -0.41 18.52
C SER A 260 -3.66 0.32 19.83
N VAL A 261 -2.41 0.67 20.08
CA VAL A 261 -2.00 1.54 21.17
C VAL A 261 -0.95 2.54 20.71
N GLY A 262 -1.09 3.76 21.14
CA GLY A 262 -0.19 4.86 20.83
C GLY A 262 -0.12 5.87 21.94
N LYS A 263 0.49 7.03 21.68
CA LYS A 263 0.61 8.12 22.63
C LYS A 263 0.37 9.46 21.96
N THR A 264 -0.37 10.35 22.59
CA THR A 264 -0.59 11.70 22.07
C THR A 264 0.72 12.45 21.90
N ARG A 265 0.79 13.37 20.89
CA ARG A 265 1.97 14.24 20.66
C ARG A 265 2.35 15.05 21.90
N SER A 266 1.40 15.47 22.68
CA SER A 266 1.60 16.14 23.97
C SER A 266 2.29 15.29 25.03
N GLN A 267 2.44 13.98 24.80
CA GLN A 267 2.95 12.97 25.75
C GLN A 267 2.10 12.82 27.02
N ALA A 268 0.90 13.41 27.04
CA ALA A 268 0.05 13.39 28.23
C ALA A 268 -0.76 12.10 28.35
N TYR A 269 -1.20 11.51 27.26
CA TYR A 269 -2.10 10.35 27.26
C TYR A 269 -1.58 9.22 26.41
N ILE A 270 -1.77 8.00 26.91
CA ILE A 270 -1.71 6.76 26.13
C ILE A 270 -3.10 6.56 25.54
N VAL A 271 -3.17 6.27 24.26
CA VAL A 271 -4.41 6.10 23.50
C VAL A 271 -4.52 4.67 23.01
N MET A 272 -5.64 4.01 23.31
CA MET A 272 -6.02 2.72 22.74
C MET A 272 -7.12 2.94 21.72
N GLY A 273 -6.88 2.52 20.48
CA GLY A 273 -7.84 2.56 19.39
C GLY A 273 -8.42 1.19 19.09
N LEU A 274 -9.72 1.12 18.88
CA LEU A 274 -10.45 -0.04 18.40
C LEU A 274 -11.13 0.36 17.09
N GLU A 275 -10.69 -0.22 15.97
CA GLU A 275 -11.08 0.24 14.64
C GLU A 275 -11.51 -0.93 13.76
N SER A 276 -12.69 -0.80 13.16
CA SER A 276 -13.14 -1.57 12.01
C SER A 276 -12.97 -0.74 10.73
N LYS A 277 -13.44 -1.22 9.59
CA LYS A 277 -13.39 -0.44 8.33
C LYS A 277 -14.26 0.82 8.34
N VAL A 278 -15.27 0.89 9.20
CA VAL A 278 -16.27 1.98 9.20
C VAL A 278 -16.65 2.45 10.60
N THR A 279 -16.03 1.93 11.66
CA THR A 279 -16.40 2.25 13.05
C THR A 279 -15.14 2.34 13.89
N SER A 280 -15.08 3.33 14.79
CA SER A 280 -13.99 3.44 15.77
C SER A 280 -14.49 3.65 17.18
N GLU A 281 -13.68 3.24 18.16
CA GLU A 281 -13.82 3.53 19.57
C GLU A 281 -12.44 3.82 20.16
N ILE A 282 -12.30 4.96 20.85
CA ILE A 282 -11.02 5.38 21.39
C ILE A 282 -11.10 5.50 22.90
N HIS A 283 -10.08 4.96 23.56
CA HIS A 283 -9.87 5.08 24.99
C HIS A 283 -8.54 5.79 25.28
N PHE A 284 -8.43 6.45 26.41
CA PHE A 284 -7.24 7.16 26.83
C PHE A 284 -6.91 6.91 28.30
N LEU A 285 -5.62 7.00 28.62
CA LEU A 285 -5.06 6.83 29.97
C LEU A 285 -4.02 7.90 30.23
N ASP A 286 -4.02 8.53 31.39
CA ASP A 286 -2.95 9.46 31.80
C ASP A 286 -1.59 8.75 31.78
N ALA A 287 -0.70 9.18 30.90
CA ALA A 287 0.62 8.58 30.72
C ALA A 287 1.52 8.69 31.96
N ASN A 288 1.21 9.61 32.91
CA ASN A 288 1.89 9.73 34.21
C ASN A 288 1.34 8.73 35.26
N GLN A 289 0.22 8.09 34.97
CA GLN A 289 -0.42 7.10 35.84
C GLN A 289 -0.65 5.79 35.04
N PRO A 290 0.41 5.13 34.56
CA PRO A 290 0.27 3.99 33.67
C PRO A 290 -0.37 2.76 34.32
N GLU A 291 -0.48 2.73 35.65
CA GLU A 291 -1.21 1.70 36.41
C GLU A 291 -2.73 1.99 36.51
N GLY A 292 -3.19 3.13 35.98
CA GLY A 292 -4.60 3.53 35.97
C GLY A 292 -5.47 2.70 35.02
N GLU A 293 -6.70 3.14 34.87
CA GLU A 293 -7.69 2.54 33.97
C GLU A 293 -7.92 3.42 32.75
N PHE A 294 -8.09 2.80 31.58
CA PHE A 294 -8.46 3.49 30.37
C PHE A 294 -9.91 4.00 30.45
N GLN A 295 -10.12 5.21 29.98
CA GLN A 295 -11.43 5.86 29.90
C GLN A 295 -11.84 5.97 28.43
N VAL A 296 -13.11 5.64 28.09
CA VAL A 296 -13.62 5.79 26.73
C VAL A 296 -13.88 7.26 26.42
N VAL A 297 -13.47 7.71 25.25
CA VAL A 297 -13.82 9.04 24.71
C VAL A 297 -15.30 9.06 24.34
N HIS A 298 -15.72 8.13 23.49
CA HIS A 298 -17.12 7.90 23.16
C HIS A 298 -17.31 6.43 22.77
N PRO A 299 -18.32 5.72 23.31
CA PRO A 299 -18.58 4.33 22.93
C PRO A 299 -18.84 4.19 21.43
N ARG A 300 -18.38 3.08 20.83
CA ARG A 300 -18.60 2.80 19.41
C ARG A 300 -20.06 2.84 19.01
N GLN A 301 -20.30 3.38 17.85
CA GLN A 301 -21.60 3.40 17.19
C GLN A 301 -21.38 2.99 15.74
N GLN A 302 -22.06 1.94 15.29
CA GLN A 302 -21.86 1.41 13.94
C GLN A 302 -21.93 2.50 12.87
N GLY A 303 -20.91 2.57 12.02
CA GLY A 303 -20.75 3.57 10.95
C GLY A 303 -20.23 4.93 11.43
N MET A 304 -19.94 5.10 12.72
CA MET A 304 -19.31 6.30 13.24
C MET A 304 -17.82 6.09 13.42
N GLU A 305 -17.05 6.84 12.66
CA GLU A 305 -15.60 6.92 12.75
C GLU A 305 -15.20 8.21 13.46
N TYR A 306 -14.21 8.11 14.34
CA TYR A 306 -13.59 9.29 14.94
C TYR A 306 -12.16 9.00 15.38
N ASP A 307 -11.34 10.05 15.38
CA ASP A 307 -9.97 10.06 15.91
C ASP A 307 -9.74 11.31 16.76
N ILE A 308 -8.75 11.25 17.66
CA ILE A 308 -8.49 12.31 18.64
C ILE A 308 -7.08 12.85 18.56
N GLU A 309 -6.94 14.16 18.81
CA GLU A 309 -5.66 14.82 19.06
C GLU A 309 -5.77 15.68 20.33
N HIS A 310 -4.75 15.62 21.19
CA HIS A 310 -4.79 16.29 22.49
C HIS A 310 -4.12 17.64 22.49
N HIS A 311 -4.80 18.65 23.07
CA HIS A 311 -4.25 20.01 23.29
C HIS A 311 -4.75 20.60 24.62
N GLY A 312 -3.87 20.72 25.59
CA GLY A 312 -4.18 21.34 26.90
C GLY A 312 -5.19 20.50 27.70
N ASP A 313 -6.40 21.05 27.91
CA ASP A 313 -7.53 20.37 28.55
C ASP A 313 -8.59 19.89 27.55
N THR A 314 -8.25 19.82 26.29
CA THR A 314 -9.18 19.60 25.19
C THR A 314 -8.72 18.47 24.26
N PHE A 315 -9.65 17.63 23.82
CA PHE A 315 -9.48 16.79 22.64
C PHE A 315 -10.09 17.48 21.42
N TYR A 316 -9.31 17.54 20.33
CA TYR A 316 -9.81 17.80 18.99
C TYR A 316 -10.15 16.45 18.35
N ILE A 317 -11.35 16.36 17.78
CA ILE A 317 -11.93 15.10 17.33
C ILE A 317 -12.36 15.27 15.87
N VAL A 318 -11.73 14.49 14.98
CA VAL A 318 -12.16 14.34 13.59
C VAL A 318 -13.19 13.25 13.53
N THR A 319 -14.37 13.52 12.98
CA THR A 319 -15.46 12.51 12.95
C THR A 319 -16.35 12.65 11.73
N ASN A 320 -16.90 11.50 11.28
CA ASN A 320 -17.92 11.46 10.23
C ASN A 320 -19.37 11.60 10.76
N ASP A 321 -19.55 11.84 12.06
CA ASP A 321 -20.87 12.00 12.67
C ASP A 321 -21.68 13.11 11.97
N GLU A 322 -22.76 12.73 11.27
CA GLU A 322 -23.55 13.62 10.39
C GLU A 322 -22.71 14.43 9.38
N ALA A 323 -21.57 13.87 8.92
CA ALA A 323 -20.57 14.55 8.12
C ALA A 323 -19.80 13.56 7.24
N ILE A 324 -20.33 13.22 6.07
CA ILE A 324 -19.71 12.18 5.21
C ILE A 324 -18.23 12.45 4.90
N ASN A 325 -17.83 13.72 4.66
CA ASN A 325 -16.44 14.13 4.45
C ASN A 325 -15.74 14.55 5.75
N PHE A 326 -16.23 14.09 6.89
CA PHE A 326 -15.77 14.41 8.23
C PHE A 326 -15.94 15.91 8.62
N LYS A 327 -15.90 16.17 9.90
CA LYS A 327 -15.88 17.48 10.55
C LYS A 327 -14.90 17.46 11.71
N LEU A 328 -14.43 18.62 12.13
CA LEU A 328 -13.62 18.78 13.34
C LEU A 328 -14.49 19.33 14.46
N VAL A 329 -14.53 18.60 15.56
CA VAL A 329 -15.15 19.05 16.80
C VAL A 329 -14.12 19.06 17.92
N LYS A 330 -14.45 19.60 19.08
CA LYS A 330 -13.63 19.57 20.29
C LYS A 330 -14.49 19.27 21.51
N ALA A 331 -13.87 18.67 22.51
CA ALA A 331 -14.50 18.40 23.82
C ALA A 331 -13.47 18.52 24.95
N PRO A 332 -13.89 18.83 26.20
CA PRO A 332 -13.01 18.76 27.34
C PRO A 332 -12.52 17.32 27.62
N VAL A 333 -11.27 17.18 28.05
CA VAL A 333 -10.68 15.87 28.41
C VAL A 333 -11.45 15.16 29.52
N ASP A 334 -11.95 15.90 30.50
CA ASP A 334 -12.71 15.36 31.64
C ASP A 334 -14.16 14.97 31.29
N ALA A 335 -14.66 15.39 30.11
CA ALA A 335 -15.99 15.08 29.62
C ALA A 335 -16.01 14.93 28.08
N PRO A 336 -15.24 13.96 27.49
CA PRO A 336 -14.96 13.92 26.07
C PRO A 336 -16.09 13.40 25.18
N GLY A 337 -17.18 12.87 25.80
CA GLY A 337 -18.30 12.26 25.10
C GLY A 337 -19.05 13.22 24.18
N LYS A 338 -19.72 12.64 23.17
CA LYS A 338 -20.43 13.34 22.08
C LYS A 338 -21.37 14.46 22.55
N ALA A 339 -21.99 14.34 23.74
CA ALA A 339 -22.86 15.37 24.30
C ALA A 339 -22.17 16.72 24.51
N ASN A 340 -20.84 16.74 24.59
CA ASN A 340 -20.01 17.94 24.80
C ASN A 340 -19.25 18.37 23.55
N TRP A 341 -19.48 17.71 22.41
CA TRP A 341 -18.80 18.07 21.17
C TRP A 341 -19.21 19.44 20.65
N GLN A 342 -18.25 20.31 20.45
CA GLN A 342 -18.42 21.63 19.88
C GLN A 342 -17.74 21.71 18.53
N THR A 343 -18.46 22.11 17.49
CA THR A 343 -17.92 22.22 16.13
C THR A 343 -16.81 23.28 16.06
N VAL A 344 -15.66 22.87 15.55
CA VAL A 344 -14.50 23.75 15.21
C VAL A 344 -14.52 24.02 13.70
N LEU A 345 -14.61 22.95 12.89
CA LEU A 345 -14.77 23.03 11.44
C LEU A 345 -16.01 22.20 11.04
N PRO A 346 -17.01 22.84 10.42
CA PRO A 346 -18.18 22.11 9.94
C PRO A 346 -17.83 21.25 8.73
N HIS A 347 -18.70 20.28 8.45
CA HIS A 347 -18.66 19.47 7.24
C HIS A 347 -18.64 20.35 5.96
N ARG A 348 -17.92 19.88 4.94
CA ARG A 348 -17.89 20.50 3.60
C ARG A 348 -18.04 19.40 2.54
N ASP A 349 -18.95 19.62 1.59
CA ASP A 349 -19.23 18.64 0.54
C ASP A 349 -18.06 18.44 -0.43
N ASP A 350 -17.25 19.48 -0.63
CA ASP A 350 -16.13 19.54 -1.60
C ASP A 350 -14.75 19.30 -0.98
N VAL A 351 -14.68 19.05 0.33
CA VAL A 351 -13.42 18.84 1.04
C VAL A 351 -13.54 17.67 2.02
N LEU A 352 -12.71 16.66 1.84
CA LEU A 352 -12.52 15.59 2.81
C LEU A 352 -11.53 16.05 3.87
N LEU A 353 -11.92 16.02 5.14
CA LEU A 353 -11.05 16.21 6.28
C LEU A 353 -10.40 14.89 6.64
N SER A 354 -9.08 14.79 6.45
CA SER A 354 -8.34 13.52 6.62
C SER A 354 -7.70 13.36 8.01
N GLY A 355 -7.48 14.45 8.74
CA GLY A 355 -6.85 14.39 10.06
C GLY A 355 -6.47 15.77 10.60
N VAL A 356 -6.03 15.79 11.85
CA VAL A 356 -5.53 16.99 12.53
C VAL A 356 -4.30 16.64 13.38
N SER A 357 -3.32 17.55 13.43
CA SER A 357 -2.17 17.49 14.34
C SER A 357 -2.14 18.75 15.20
N ALA A 358 -2.05 18.59 16.52
CA ALA A 358 -2.02 19.72 17.45
C ALA A 358 -0.60 20.05 17.88
N PHE A 359 -0.27 21.34 17.78
CA PHE A 359 0.94 21.97 18.32
C PHE A 359 0.53 23.04 19.33
N VAL A 360 1.45 23.49 20.17
CA VAL A 360 1.16 24.39 21.30
C VAL A 360 0.34 25.64 20.92
N HIS A 361 0.46 26.14 19.69
CA HIS A 361 -0.24 27.35 19.22
C HIS A 361 -0.98 27.17 17.90
N HIS A 362 -0.92 26.00 17.30
CA HIS A 362 -1.46 25.75 15.98
C HIS A 362 -2.17 24.40 15.89
N LEU A 363 -3.20 24.34 15.07
CA LEU A 363 -3.69 23.07 14.49
C LEU A 363 -3.22 23.00 13.04
N VAL A 364 -2.68 21.87 12.67
CA VAL A 364 -2.39 21.49 11.29
C VAL A 364 -3.47 20.53 10.84
N ILE A 365 -4.21 20.91 9.82
CA ILE A 365 -5.40 20.20 9.35
C ILE A 365 -5.09 19.68 7.96
N TYR A 366 -5.21 18.35 7.81
CA TYR A 366 -4.99 17.66 6.56
C TYR A 366 -6.30 17.49 5.84
N GLU A 367 -6.38 18.01 4.63
CA GLU A 367 -7.58 18.03 3.82
C GLU A 367 -7.31 17.47 2.43
N ARG A 368 -8.36 17.04 1.74
CA ARG A 368 -8.31 16.73 0.32
C ARG A 368 -9.41 17.48 -0.41
N LYS A 369 -9.02 18.23 -1.44
CA LYS A 369 -9.93 19.03 -2.25
C LYS A 369 -9.75 18.74 -3.73
N ALA A 370 -10.83 18.46 -4.42
CA ALA A 370 -10.80 18.15 -5.85
C ALA A 370 -9.76 17.06 -6.21
N GLY A 371 -9.55 16.08 -5.32
CA GLY A 371 -8.63 14.96 -5.50
C GLY A 371 -7.16 15.26 -5.12
N LEU A 372 -6.82 16.45 -4.68
CA LEU A 372 -5.46 16.82 -4.26
C LEU A 372 -5.36 17.02 -2.75
N PRO A 373 -4.30 16.51 -2.09
CA PRO A 373 -4.08 16.74 -0.69
C PRO A 373 -3.69 18.22 -0.44
N THR A 374 -4.13 18.79 0.68
CA THR A 374 -3.81 20.15 1.12
C THR A 374 -3.50 20.17 2.61
N ILE A 375 -2.69 21.11 3.06
CA ILE A 375 -2.42 21.38 4.47
C ILE A 375 -2.95 22.77 4.80
N ARG A 376 -3.86 22.82 5.79
CA ARG A 376 -4.40 24.04 6.39
C ARG A 376 -3.80 24.22 7.77
N ILE A 377 -3.35 25.41 8.08
CA ILE A 377 -2.78 25.76 9.37
C ILE A 377 -3.68 26.77 10.03
N GLN A 378 -4.18 26.46 11.22
CA GLN A 378 -4.99 27.36 12.04
C GLN A 378 -4.17 27.83 13.24
N ASN A 379 -3.98 29.13 13.38
CA ASN A 379 -3.35 29.73 14.55
C ASN A 379 -4.39 29.87 15.67
N LEU A 380 -4.19 29.16 16.78
CA LEU A 380 -5.14 29.11 17.89
C LEU A 380 -5.20 30.39 18.72
N LYS A 381 -4.20 31.27 18.60
CA LYS A 381 -4.16 32.55 19.35
C LYS A 381 -4.97 33.67 18.68
N ILE A 382 -4.91 33.72 17.36
CA ILE A 382 -5.51 34.82 16.58
C ILE A 382 -6.68 34.35 15.70
N GLY A 383 -6.88 33.06 15.55
CA GLY A 383 -7.96 32.48 14.77
C GLY A 383 -7.78 32.61 13.25
N GLU A 384 -6.58 32.89 12.76
CA GLU A 384 -6.28 32.99 11.34
C GLU A 384 -5.93 31.62 10.75
N ASP A 385 -6.33 31.41 9.49
CA ASP A 385 -6.08 30.21 8.72
C ASP A 385 -5.19 30.50 7.50
N ASN A 386 -4.22 29.64 7.25
CA ASN A 386 -3.38 29.66 6.07
C ASN A 386 -3.34 28.28 5.39
N TYR A 387 -3.17 28.27 4.05
CA TYR A 387 -2.97 27.06 3.28
C TYR A 387 -1.56 27.00 2.70
N ILE A 388 -0.92 25.82 2.78
CA ILE A 388 0.33 25.56 2.07
C ILE A 388 -0.02 25.26 0.61
N THR A 389 0.60 26.00 -0.32
CA THR A 389 0.39 25.84 -1.76
C THR A 389 1.51 25.03 -2.43
N PHE A 390 1.18 24.26 -3.45
CA PHE A 390 2.08 23.41 -4.21
C PHE A 390 1.98 23.70 -5.71
N PRO A 391 3.11 23.65 -6.46
CA PRO A 391 3.16 24.17 -7.84
C PRO A 391 2.69 23.18 -8.91
N GLU A 392 2.77 21.85 -8.67
CA GLU A 392 2.48 20.86 -9.70
C GLU A 392 1.00 20.51 -9.80
N PRO A 393 0.52 20.06 -10.98
CA PRO A 393 -0.90 19.74 -11.20
C PRO A 393 -1.35 18.48 -10.46
N THR A 394 -0.42 17.59 -10.11
CA THR A 394 -0.62 16.39 -9.33
C THR A 394 0.60 16.09 -8.48
N TYR A 395 0.39 15.78 -7.20
CA TYR A 395 1.45 15.60 -6.21
C TYR A 395 0.95 14.79 -5.02
N SER A 396 1.87 14.37 -4.18
CA SER A 396 1.62 13.75 -2.88
C SER A 396 2.23 14.59 -1.75
N ILE A 397 1.56 14.59 -0.61
CA ILE A 397 2.05 15.15 0.66
C ILE A 397 1.83 14.11 1.74
N SER A 398 2.75 14.05 2.70
CA SER A 398 2.57 13.33 3.94
C SER A 398 3.13 14.13 5.11
N GLU A 399 2.62 13.88 6.29
CA GLU A 399 3.23 14.41 7.50
C GLU A 399 4.65 13.87 7.64
N GLY A 400 5.60 14.73 8.03
CA GLY A 400 6.93 14.33 8.40
C GLY A 400 6.98 13.90 9.88
N THR A 401 8.17 13.61 10.38
CA THR A 401 8.35 13.26 11.82
C THR A 401 8.32 14.54 12.68
N ASN A 402 7.24 14.72 13.44
CA ASN A 402 6.96 15.89 14.30
C ASN A 402 6.70 15.45 15.75
N PRO A 403 7.70 14.98 16.53
CA PRO A 403 7.46 14.45 17.86
C PRO A 403 7.24 15.52 18.94
N GLU A 404 7.67 16.76 18.69
CA GLU A 404 7.58 17.84 19.69
C GLU A 404 6.25 18.59 19.58
N PHE A 405 5.49 18.61 20.67
CA PHE A 405 4.27 19.42 20.78
C PHE A 405 4.56 20.92 20.85
N ASN A 406 5.60 21.30 21.61
CA ASN A 406 6.00 22.69 21.78
C ASN A 406 6.99 23.12 20.69
N THR A 407 6.51 23.25 19.50
CA THR A 407 7.29 23.74 18.34
C THR A 407 6.48 24.73 17.50
N GLN A 408 7.16 25.53 16.72
CA GLN A 408 6.59 26.42 15.68
C GLN A 408 6.93 25.93 14.27
N VAL A 409 7.46 24.70 14.16
CA VAL A 409 7.87 24.12 12.88
C VAL A 409 7.06 22.88 12.62
N LEU A 410 6.43 22.84 11.45
CA LEU A 410 5.84 21.64 10.87
C LEU A 410 6.82 21.04 9.87
N ARG A 411 7.20 19.81 10.05
CA ARG A 411 7.87 19.03 9.02
C ARG A 411 6.84 18.27 8.19
N PHE A 412 6.93 18.40 6.88
CA PHE A 412 6.12 17.63 5.93
C PHE A 412 6.96 17.13 4.76
N ASN A 413 6.48 16.13 4.08
CA ASN A 413 7.09 15.55 2.90
C ASN A 413 6.28 15.91 1.66
N TYR A 414 6.97 16.09 0.54
CA TYR A 414 6.39 16.42 -0.75
C TYR A 414 7.05 15.60 -1.85
N ALA A 415 6.26 15.12 -2.78
CA ALA A 415 6.74 14.56 -4.04
C ALA A 415 5.70 14.80 -5.14
N SER A 416 6.12 14.76 -6.40
CA SER A 416 5.20 14.64 -7.54
C SER A 416 5.68 13.55 -8.48
N LEU A 417 5.01 13.33 -9.60
CA LEU A 417 5.49 12.38 -10.61
C LEU A 417 6.83 12.78 -11.24
N VAL A 418 7.21 14.07 -11.13
CA VAL A 418 8.47 14.63 -11.67
C VAL A 418 9.40 15.21 -10.59
N SER A 419 8.90 15.51 -9.40
CA SER A 419 9.73 16.03 -8.31
C SER A 419 10.06 14.93 -7.33
N PRO A 420 11.37 14.62 -7.10
CA PRO A 420 11.80 13.66 -6.11
C PRO A 420 11.25 13.97 -4.72
N TYR A 421 11.22 12.95 -3.87
CA TYR A 421 10.80 13.09 -2.48
C TYR A 421 11.64 14.13 -1.74
N ALA A 422 10.97 15.09 -1.14
CA ALA A 422 11.59 16.21 -0.45
C ALA A 422 10.99 16.41 0.94
N VAL A 423 11.84 16.71 1.92
CA VAL A 423 11.48 17.02 3.30
C VAL A 423 11.58 18.53 3.50
N TYR A 424 10.50 19.13 3.95
CA TYR A 424 10.41 20.55 4.25
C TYR A 424 10.13 20.80 5.73
N ASP A 425 10.77 21.82 6.28
CA ASP A 425 10.38 22.46 7.53
C ASP A 425 9.62 23.75 7.18
N TYR A 426 8.43 23.89 7.76
CA TYR A 426 7.54 25.03 7.54
C TYR A 426 7.29 25.75 8.85
N HIS A 427 7.59 27.06 8.90
CA HIS A 427 7.36 27.86 10.09
C HIS A 427 5.88 28.27 10.19
N LEU A 428 5.21 27.78 11.22
CA LEU A 428 3.75 27.89 11.38
C LEU A 428 3.23 29.32 11.52
N ASP A 429 4.04 30.25 12.07
CA ASP A 429 3.66 31.68 12.22
C ASP A 429 4.02 32.50 10.99
N THR A 430 5.21 32.33 10.39
CA THR A 430 5.69 33.17 9.32
C THR A 430 5.34 32.66 7.92
N GLY A 431 5.09 31.37 7.77
CA GLY A 431 4.86 30.73 6.48
C GLY A 431 6.14 30.45 5.68
N ASP A 432 7.31 30.68 6.28
CA ASP A 432 8.60 30.38 5.65
C ASP A 432 8.76 28.86 5.48
N ARG A 433 9.21 28.45 4.29
CA ARG A 433 9.45 27.05 3.94
C ARG A 433 10.93 26.83 3.68
N GLU A 434 11.54 25.93 4.43
CA GLU A 434 12.93 25.51 4.26
C GLU A 434 12.99 24.09 3.70
N LEU A 435 13.67 23.89 2.57
CA LEU A 435 14.00 22.58 2.05
C LEU A 435 15.12 21.98 2.92
N LYS A 436 14.82 20.90 3.64
CA LYS A 436 15.80 20.19 4.48
C LYS A 436 16.59 19.16 3.68
N LYS A 437 15.90 18.47 2.79
CA LYS A 437 16.50 17.47 1.90
C LYS A 437 15.56 17.22 0.71
N GLU A 438 16.12 17.09 -0.46
CA GLU A 438 15.50 16.44 -1.61
C GLU A 438 16.28 15.17 -1.90
N THR A 439 15.60 14.05 -2.14
CA THR A 439 16.25 12.80 -2.50
C THR A 439 17.03 13.00 -3.79
N GLU A 440 18.34 12.82 -3.73
CA GLU A 440 19.20 12.92 -4.89
C GLU A 440 18.96 11.73 -5.83
N VAL A 441 18.82 12.04 -7.12
CA VAL A 441 18.74 11.05 -8.17
C VAL A 441 20.05 11.11 -8.95
N LEU A 442 20.92 10.14 -8.70
CA LEU A 442 22.23 10.08 -9.34
C LEU A 442 22.08 9.83 -10.86
N GLY A 443 23.16 10.03 -11.61
CA GLY A 443 23.17 9.79 -13.05
C GLY A 443 22.61 10.94 -13.89
N GLY A 444 22.34 12.10 -13.29
CA GLY A 444 22.02 13.33 -14.03
C GLY A 444 20.53 13.53 -14.34
N TYR A 445 19.65 13.19 -13.40
CA TYR A 445 18.23 13.48 -13.54
C TYR A 445 17.95 14.96 -13.73
N ASP A 446 17.19 15.30 -14.76
CA ASP A 446 16.70 16.65 -15.05
C ASP A 446 15.17 16.62 -15.16
N ARG A 447 14.47 17.10 -14.12
CA ARG A 447 13.00 17.16 -14.08
C ARG A 447 12.38 17.94 -15.23
N THR A 448 13.13 18.88 -15.83
CA THR A 448 12.64 19.68 -16.94
C THR A 448 12.45 18.87 -18.23
N GLN A 449 13.00 17.66 -18.32
CA GLN A 449 12.83 16.74 -19.45
C GLN A 449 11.52 15.95 -19.38
N TYR A 450 10.82 15.99 -18.26
CA TYR A 450 9.57 15.25 -18.07
C TYR A 450 8.42 16.23 -17.85
N GLN A 451 7.22 15.74 -18.11
CA GLN A 451 5.97 16.47 -17.90
C GLN A 451 5.00 15.59 -17.17
N SER A 452 4.31 16.14 -16.18
CA SER A 452 3.15 15.52 -15.55
C SER A 452 1.92 16.39 -15.77
N ASP A 453 0.78 15.71 -15.96
CA ASP A 453 -0.51 16.35 -16.14
C ASP A 453 -1.57 15.60 -15.31
N ARG A 454 -2.71 16.26 -15.13
CA ARG A 454 -3.90 15.65 -14.54
C ARG A 454 -5.05 15.77 -15.54
N ILE A 455 -5.47 14.63 -16.06
CA ILE A 455 -6.53 14.51 -17.06
C ILE A 455 -7.72 13.74 -16.48
N PHE A 456 -8.85 13.68 -17.19
CA PHE A 456 -10.07 13.09 -16.65
C PHE A 456 -10.77 12.22 -17.69
N ALA A 457 -10.94 10.94 -17.38
CA ALA A 457 -11.87 10.06 -18.08
C ALA A 457 -13.31 10.34 -17.63
N THR A 458 -14.28 9.81 -18.38
CA THR A 458 -15.69 9.90 -18.01
C THR A 458 -16.26 8.49 -17.91
N ALA A 459 -16.65 8.09 -16.70
CA ALA A 459 -17.33 6.82 -16.48
C ALA A 459 -18.71 6.79 -17.14
N THR A 460 -19.29 5.61 -17.27
CA THR A 460 -20.59 5.39 -17.93
C THR A 460 -21.75 6.13 -17.25
N ASP A 461 -21.64 6.40 -15.95
CA ASP A 461 -22.59 7.17 -15.14
C ASP A 461 -22.33 8.69 -15.16
N GLY A 462 -21.34 9.14 -15.94
CA GLY A 462 -20.97 10.55 -16.09
C GLY A 462 -19.97 11.08 -15.04
N ARG A 463 -19.52 10.26 -14.10
CA ARG A 463 -18.47 10.65 -13.14
C ARG A 463 -17.16 10.94 -13.86
N LYS A 464 -16.44 11.97 -13.40
CA LYS A 464 -15.12 12.33 -13.91
C LYS A 464 -14.05 11.64 -13.09
N ILE A 465 -13.33 10.71 -13.68
CA ILE A 465 -12.29 9.93 -13.03
C ILE A 465 -10.95 10.62 -13.28
N PRO A 466 -10.24 11.07 -12.21
CA PRO A 466 -8.93 11.71 -12.39
C PRO A 466 -7.88 10.68 -12.80
N ILE A 467 -7.00 11.07 -13.71
CA ILE A 467 -5.81 10.31 -14.11
C ILE A 467 -4.61 11.23 -13.94
N SER A 468 -3.65 10.82 -13.10
CA SER A 468 -2.33 11.46 -13.04
C SER A 468 -1.42 10.80 -14.06
N ILE A 469 -0.79 11.57 -14.95
CA ILE A 469 0.03 11.06 -16.04
C ILE A 469 1.40 11.72 -16.05
N VAL A 470 2.45 10.96 -16.40
CA VAL A 470 3.82 11.46 -16.59
C VAL A 470 4.47 10.83 -17.81
N TYR A 471 5.22 11.63 -18.54
CA TYR A 471 5.91 11.22 -19.75
C TYR A 471 7.11 12.12 -20.05
N LYS A 472 8.00 11.65 -20.93
CA LYS A 472 9.14 12.44 -21.43
C LYS A 472 8.64 13.55 -22.35
N LYS A 473 9.13 14.79 -22.17
CA LYS A 473 8.73 15.93 -23.01
C LYS A 473 9.01 15.65 -24.48
N GLY A 474 8.08 16.05 -25.33
CA GLY A 474 8.12 15.81 -26.76
C GLY A 474 7.25 14.63 -27.21
N ILE A 475 6.83 13.77 -26.31
CA ILE A 475 5.80 12.76 -26.60
C ILE A 475 4.50 13.48 -26.95
N GLN A 476 3.90 13.09 -28.07
CA GLN A 476 2.59 13.57 -28.52
C GLN A 476 1.60 12.41 -28.55
N PRO A 477 0.33 12.63 -28.24
CA PRO A 477 -0.68 11.58 -28.31
C PRO A 477 -1.00 11.23 -29.78
N ASP A 478 -0.28 10.26 -30.33
CA ASP A 478 -0.41 9.76 -31.69
C ASP A 478 -0.86 8.28 -31.78
N GLY A 479 -1.10 7.66 -30.61
CA GLY A 479 -1.53 6.27 -30.51
C GLY A 479 -0.40 5.24 -30.60
N THR A 480 0.87 5.65 -30.71
CA THR A 480 2.00 4.73 -30.93
C THR A 480 2.80 4.45 -29.68
N HIS A 481 2.64 5.24 -28.64
CA HIS A 481 3.42 5.12 -27.41
C HIS A 481 2.94 3.98 -26.51
N PRO A 482 3.84 3.19 -25.92
CA PRO A 482 3.49 2.28 -24.86
C PRO A 482 3.08 3.06 -23.61
N LEU A 483 2.06 2.56 -22.91
CA LEU A 483 1.55 3.17 -21.68
C LEU A 483 1.41 2.13 -20.59
N PHE A 484 1.82 2.50 -19.39
CA PHE A 484 1.72 1.69 -18.18
C PHE A 484 0.75 2.35 -17.20
N LEU A 485 -0.45 1.79 -17.05
CA LEU A 485 -1.53 2.29 -16.20
C LEU A 485 -1.62 1.46 -14.91
N THR A 486 -1.70 2.13 -13.77
CA THR A 486 -1.92 1.48 -12.47
C THR A 486 -3.12 2.05 -11.74
N GLY A 487 -3.65 1.31 -10.75
CA GLY A 487 -4.73 1.74 -9.89
C GLY A 487 -4.92 0.79 -8.70
N TYR A 488 -5.73 1.20 -7.73
CA TYR A 488 -6.01 0.38 -6.54
C TYR A 488 -7.52 0.24 -6.28
N GLY A 489 -8.18 1.29 -5.80
CA GLY A 489 -9.64 1.41 -5.73
C GLY A 489 -10.30 0.61 -4.61
N SER A 490 -9.72 0.52 -3.42
CA SER A 490 -10.29 -0.16 -2.25
C SER A 490 -9.90 0.56 -0.95
N TYR A 491 -10.66 0.31 0.12
CA TYR A 491 -10.40 0.80 1.49
C TYR A 491 -10.36 2.32 1.66
N GLY A 492 -10.87 3.08 0.71
CA GLY A 492 -10.68 4.53 0.71
C GLY A 492 -9.23 4.96 0.51
N ALA A 493 -8.33 4.04 0.13
CA ALA A 493 -6.91 4.32 -0.03
C ALA A 493 -6.65 5.21 -1.25
N ASN A 494 -5.84 6.26 -1.05
CA ASN A 494 -5.45 7.17 -2.11
C ASN A 494 -4.14 6.72 -2.74
N TYR A 495 -4.11 6.57 -4.06
CA TYR A 495 -2.88 6.21 -4.75
C TYR A 495 -2.00 7.47 -4.95
N PRO A 496 -0.78 7.53 -4.34
CA PRO A 496 0.00 8.75 -4.34
C PRO A 496 0.64 9.03 -5.70
N ALA A 497 0.47 10.25 -6.21
CA ALA A 497 1.19 10.75 -7.38
C ALA A 497 2.62 11.14 -6.98
N SER A 498 3.48 10.14 -6.70
CA SER A 498 4.84 10.33 -6.20
C SER A 498 5.90 9.94 -7.22
N PHE A 499 7.10 10.48 -7.01
CA PHE A 499 8.28 10.18 -7.81
C PHE A 499 8.76 8.73 -7.59
N SER A 500 9.35 8.15 -8.65
CA SER A 500 10.09 6.90 -8.58
C SER A 500 11.31 6.98 -9.51
N SER A 501 12.52 6.83 -8.98
CA SER A 501 13.75 6.78 -9.78
C SER A 501 13.82 5.53 -10.66
N ALA A 502 13.22 4.41 -10.22
CA ALA A 502 13.09 3.20 -11.02
C ALA A 502 12.24 3.43 -12.27
N ARG A 503 11.14 4.19 -12.15
CA ARG A 503 10.25 4.52 -13.27
C ARG A 503 10.95 5.26 -14.40
N LEU A 504 12.03 5.98 -14.12
CA LEU A 504 12.82 6.64 -15.15
C LEU A 504 13.33 5.66 -16.22
N SER A 505 13.61 4.40 -15.87
CA SER A 505 13.98 3.36 -16.82
C SER A 505 12.88 3.09 -17.85
N LEU A 506 11.61 3.25 -17.48
CA LEU A 506 10.48 3.14 -18.39
C LEU A 506 10.26 4.44 -19.18
N LEU A 507 10.25 5.60 -18.51
CA LEU A 507 10.04 6.90 -19.13
C LEU A 507 11.10 7.21 -20.18
N ASP A 508 12.38 6.86 -19.93
CA ASP A 508 13.50 7.07 -20.85
C ASP A 508 13.41 6.18 -22.10
N ARG A 509 12.69 5.07 -22.02
CA ARG A 509 12.35 4.21 -23.15
C ARG A 509 11.06 4.61 -23.85
N GLY A 510 10.48 5.78 -23.51
CA GLY A 510 9.30 6.35 -24.15
C GLY A 510 7.96 5.78 -23.66
N ILE A 511 7.97 5.04 -22.54
CA ILE A 511 6.74 4.59 -21.89
C ILE A 511 6.10 5.77 -21.16
N ILE A 512 4.80 5.94 -21.35
CA ILE A 512 3.97 6.86 -20.57
C ILE A 512 3.51 6.12 -19.30
N PHE A 513 3.58 6.75 -18.13
CA PHE A 513 3.05 6.18 -16.90
C PHE A 513 1.81 6.95 -16.44
N ALA A 514 0.78 6.23 -16.01
CA ALA A 514 -0.47 6.82 -15.54
C ALA A 514 -1.01 6.12 -14.30
N ILE A 515 -1.70 6.88 -13.44
CA ILE A 515 -2.41 6.41 -12.25
C ILE A 515 -3.89 6.76 -12.43
N ALA A 516 -4.77 5.77 -12.41
CA ALA A 516 -6.21 5.96 -12.40
C ALA A 516 -6.71 6.08 -10.95
N HIS A 517 -7.26 7.25 -10.59
CA HIS A 517 -7.81 7.52 -9.26
C HIS A 517 -9.29 7.15 -9.22
N ILE A 518 -9.55 5.85 -9.25
CA ILE A 518 -10.87 5.23 -9.39
C ILE A 518 -11.66 5.17 -8.10
N ARG A 519 -12.98 4.99 -8.19
CA ARG A 519 -13.84 4.75 -7.02
C ARG A 519 -13.41 3.52 -6.23
N GLY A 520 -13.63 3.58 -4.93
CA GLY A 520 -13.08 2.67 -3.92
C GLY A 520 -11.87 3.26 -3.21
N GLY A 521 -11.18 4.27 -3.81
CA GLY A 521 -10.34 5.24 -3.12
C GLY A 521 -11.16 6.38 -2.52
N SER A 522 -10.51 7.39 -1.93
CA SER A 522 -11.16 8.61 -1.41
C SER A 522 -10.60 9.90 -2.01
N GLU A 523 -9.98 9.83 -3.18
CA GLU A 523 -9.38 11.01 -3.81
C GLU A 523 -10.39 12.14 -3.97
N MET A 524 -11.62 11.84 -4.38
CA MET A 524 -12.66 12.84 -4.63
C MET A 524 -13.59 13.07 -3.41
N GLY A 525 -13.23 12.58 -2.23
CA GLY A 525 -14.01 12.62 -1.00
C GLY A 525 -14.55 11.25 -0.58
N ARG A 526 -15.17 11.15 0.58
CA ARG A 526 -15.66 9.88 1.15
C ARG A 526 -16.70 9.18 0.26
N HIS A 527 -17.54 9.95 -0.44
CA HIS A 527 -18.49 9.36 -1.39
C HIS A 527 -17.83 8.54 -2.50
N TRP A 528 -16.56 8.86 -2.84
CA TRP A 528 -15.78 8.11 -3.83
C TRP A 528 -15.48 6.69 -3.35
N TYR A 529 -15.21 6.54 -2.06
CA TYR A 529 -15.07 5.25 -1.39
C TYR A 529 -16.40 4.51 -1.31
N GLU A 530 -17.45 5.17 -0.81
CA GLU A 530 -18.78 4.54 -0.64
C GLU A 530 -19.39 4.05 -1.97
N GLU A 531 -19.10 4.75 -3.07
CA GLU A 531 -19.52 4.35 -4.41
C GLU A 531 -18.63 3.26 -5.06
N GLY A 532 -17.60 2.77 -4.37
CA GLY A 532 -16.66 1.74 -4.86
C GLY A 532 -16.53 0.52 -3.94
N LYS A 533 -17.39 0.35 -2.94
CA LYS A 533 -17.41 -0.82 -2.05
C LYS A 533 -18.75 -1.54 -2.01
N PHE A 534 -18.82 -2.66 -1.30
CA PHE A 534 -20.05 -3.46 -1.18
C PHE A 534 -20.69 -3.76 -2.55
N LEU A 535 -22.00 -3.53 -2.66
CA LEU A 535 -22.78 -3.72 -3.90
C LEU A 535 -22.47 -2.67 -5.01
N HIS A 536 -21.53 -1.78 -4.76
CA HIS A 536 -21.03 -0.78 -5.71
C HIS A 536 -19.62 -1.10 -6.23
N LYS A 537 -18.99 -2.19 -5.77
CA LYS A 537 -17.60 -2.54 -6.09
C LYS A 537 -17.29 -2.58 -7.58
N LYS A 538 -18.21 -2.97 -8.43
CA LYS A 538 -18.02 -2.99 -9.87
C LYS A 538 -17.74 -1.61 -10.49
N ASN A 539 -18.11 -0.51 -9.79
CA ASN A 539 -17.75 0.82 -10.23
C ASN A 539 -16.23 1.02 -10.27
N THR A 540 -15.48 0.42 -9.35
CA THR A 540 -14.00 0.41 -9.36
C THR A 540 -13.47 -0.12 -10.70
N PHE A 541 -14.00 -1.24 -11.16
CA PHE A 541 -13.55 -1.92 -12.37
C PHE A 541 -13.97 -1.16 -13.63
N THR A 542 -15.22 -0.68 -13.69
CA THR A 542 -15.71 0.10 -14.82
C THR A 542 -15.05 1.46 -14.95
N ASP A 543 -14.67 2.09 -13.84
CA ASP A 543 -13.90 3.34 -13.83
C ASP A 543 -12.50 3.13 -14.40
N PHE A 544 -11.82 2.03 -14.04
CA PHE A 544 -10.50 1.70 -14.57
C PHE A 544 -10.56 1.41 -16.09
N ILE A 545 -11.56 0.65 -16.51
CA ILE A 545 -11.82 0.39 -17.94
C ILE A 545 -12.08 1.71 -18.69
N ALA A 546 -12.89 2.61 -18.11
CA ALA A 546 -13.14 3.93 -18.72
C ALA A 546 -11.86 4.78 -18.82
N CYS A 547 -10.94 4.67 -17.85
CA CYS A 547 -9.63 5.32 -17.94
C CYS A 547 -8.79 4.73 -19.09
N ALA A 548 -8.75 3.41 -19.22
CA ALA A 548 -8.04 2.73 -20.31
C ALA A 548 -8.60 3.11 -21.68
N GLU A 549 -9.94 3.04 -21.85
CA GLU A 549 -10.62 3.45 -23.08
C GLU A 549 -10.35 4.92 -23.43
N TYR A 550 -10.44 5.82 -22.45
CA TYR A 550 -10.14 7.23 -22.63
C TYR A 550 -8.70 7.46 -23.11
N LEU A 551 -7.72 6.78 -22.52
CA LEU A 551 -6.30 6.92 -22.91
C LEU A 551 -6.08 6.43 -24.35
N ILE A 552 -6.79 5.38 -24.78
CA ILE A 552 -6.76 4.89 -26.16
C ILE A 552 -7.48 5.87 -27.12
N GLU A 553 -8.68 6.32 -26.79
CA GLU A 553 -9.46 7.27 -27.59
C GLU A 553 -8.76 8.61 -27.79
N GLN A 554 -8.02 9.08 -26.78
CA GLN A 554 -7.23 10.29 -26.85
C GLN A 554 -5.85 10.09 -27.50
N ASN A 555 -5.58 8.91 -28.05
CA ASN A 555 -4.34 8.52 -28.73
C ASN A 555 -3.08 8.60 -27.84
N TRP A 556 -3.21 8.48 -26.50
CA TRP A 556 -2.04 8.32 -25.64
C TRP A 556 -1.35 6.96 -25.85
N THR A 557 -2.11 5.93 -26.24
CA THR A 557 -1.67 4.56 -26.50
C THR A 557 -2.68 3.83 -27.39
N ASN A 558 -2.49 2.52 -27.55
CA ASN A 558 -3.45 1.60 -28.18
C ASN A 558 -3.48 0.26 -27.44
N CYS A 559 -4.42 -0.64 -27.77
CA CYS A 559 -4.59 -1.94 -27.09
C CYS A 559 -3.34 -2.81 -27.11
N ASP A 560 -2.57 -2.79 -28.22
CA ASP A 560 -1.35 -3.61 -28.37
C ASP A 560 -0.15 -3.05 -27.57
N ARG A 561 -0.30 -1.87 -26.93
CA ARG A 561 0.76 -1.16 -26.21
C ARG A 561 0.36 -0.71 -24.80
N LEU A 562 -0.86 -1.07 -24.36
CA LEU A 562 -1.33 -0.76 -23.01
C LEU A 562 -0.99 -1.89 -22.07
N ALA A 563 -0.18 -1.58 -21.05
CA ALA A 563 0.13 -2.44 -19.93
C ALA A 563 -0.56 -1.92 -18.68
N ILE A 564 -0.96 -2.82 -17.78
CA ILE A 564 -1.59 -2.47 -16.50
C ILE A 564 -0.94 -3.22 -15.33
N SER A 565 -0.97 -2.61 -14.13
CA SER A 565 -0.55 -3.27 -12.91
C SER A 565 -1.39 -2.91 -11.69
N GLY A 566 -1.38 -3.81 -10.71
CA GLY A 566 -1.97 -3.58 -9.40
C GLY A 566 -1.66 -4.71 -8.43
N GLY A 567 -1.50 -4.36 -7.15
CA GLY A 567 -1.17 -5.31 -6.09
C GLY A 567 -2.30 -5.49 -5.08
N SER A 568 -2.39 -6.66 -4.42
CA SER A 568 -3.37 -6.92 -3.36
C SER A 568 -4.82 -6.76 -3.87
N ALA A 569 -5.61 -5.86 -3.29
CA ALA A 569 -6.91 -5.46 -3.84
C ALA A 569 -6.80 -4.79 -5.24
N GLY A 570 -5.65 -4.17 -5.57
CA GLY A 570 -5.33 -3.76 -6.93
C GLY A 570 -5.09 -4.96 -7.87
N GLY A 571 -4.64 -6.10 -7.33
CA GLY A 571 -4.58 -7.38 -8.06
C GLY A 571 -5.96 -7.96 -8.35
N LEU A 572 -6.93 -7.81 -7.44
CA LEU A 572 -8.35 -8.06 -7.73
C LEU A 572 -8.83 -7.19 -8.90
N LEU A 573 -8.49 -5.90 -8.89
CA LEU A 573 -8.78 -4.99 -9.99
C LEU A 573 -8.23 -5.54 -11.30
N MET A 574 -6.95 -5.96 -11.35
CA MET A 574 -6.33 -6.53 -12.56
C MET A 574 -7.06 -7.76 -13.05
N GLY A 575 -7.37 -8.72 -12.18
CA GLY A 575 -8.10 -9.93 -12.54
C GLY A 575 -9.52 -9.65 -13.04
N ALA A 576 -10.23 -8.72 -12.40
CA ALA A 576 -11.59 -8.37 -12.78
C ALA A 576 -11.65 -7.66 -14.14
N VAL A 577 -10.81 -6.64 -14.37
CA VAL A 577 -10.82 -5.90 -15.66
C VAL A 577 -10.32 -6.75 -16.82
N MET A 578 -9.36 -7.64 -16.59
CA MET A 578 -8.88 -8.61 -17.56
C MET A 578 -9.96 -9.62 -17.95
N ASN A 579 -10.79 -10.07 -17.01
CA ASN A 579 -11.94 -10.92 -17.29
C ASN A 579 -13.04 -10.17 -18.08
N MET A 580 -13.28 -8.89 -17.75
CA MET A 580 -14.31 -8.08 -18.38
C MET A 580 -13.92 -7.61 -19.79
N ARG A 581 -12.69 -7.15 -19.98
CA ARG A 581 -12.18 -6.53 -21.21
C ARG A 581 -10.75 -6.94 -21.52
N PRO A 582 -10.50 -8.24 -21.80
CA PRO A 582 -9.16 -8.73 -22.13
C PRO A 582 -8.60 -8.09 -23.43
N ASP A 583 -9.46 -7.56 -24.27
CA ASP A 583 -9.13 -6.93 -25.55
C ASP A 583 -8.44 -5.57 -25.42
N LEU A 584 -8.48 -4.94 -24.24
CA LEU A 584 -7.91 -3.62 -24.03
C LEU A 584 -6.42 -3.66 -23.64
N PHE A 585 -5.92 -4.78 -23.15
CA PHE A 585 -4.63 -4.87 -22.50
C PHE A 585 -3.68 -5.84 -23.19
N GLN A 586 -2.44 -5.42 -23.41
CA GLN A 586 -1.39 -6.27 -23.94
C GLN A 586 -0.68 -7.03 -22.82
N VAL A 587 -0.42 -6.36 -21.68
CA VAL A 587 0.35 -6.88 -20.56
C VAL A 587 -0.36 -6.56 -19.24
N VAL A 588 -0.40 -7.54 -18.33
CA VAL A 588 -0.89 -7.39 -16.96
C VAL A 588 0.18 -7.86 -15.99
N VAL A 589 0.44 -7.05 -14.96
CA VAL A 589 1.23 -7.43 -13.78
C VAL A 589 0.29 -7.42 -12.58
N ALA A 590 0.12 -8.56 -11.92
CA ALA A 590 -0.74 -8.74 -10.76
C ALA A 590 0.11 -9.17 -9.55
N ASP A 591 0.36 -8.23 -8.64
CA ASP A 591 1.22 -8.47 -7.49
C ASP A 591 0.40 -8.91 -6.29
N VAL A 592 0.77 -10.06 -5.68
CA VAL A 592 0.10 -10.65 -4.51
C VAL A 592 -1.44 -10.53 -4.60
N PRO A 593 -2.07 -10.95 -5.72
CA PRO A 593 -3.43 -10.53 -6.07
C PRO A 593 -4.50 -11.25 -5.28
N PHE A 594 -5.46 -10.48 -4.74
CA PHE A 594 -6.67 -10.98 -4.10
C PHE A 594 -7.69 -11.42 -5.16
N VAL A 595 -7.71 -12.69 -5.54
CA VAL A 595 -8.43 -13.17 -6.73
C VAL A 595 -9.46 -14.27 -6.49
N ASP A 596 -9.45 -14.93 -5.34
CA ASP A 596 -10.47 -15.93 -4.97
C ASP A 596 -11.41 -15.40 -3.88
N VAL A 597 -12.03 -14.26 -4.20
CA VAL A 597 -12.77 -13.42 -3.27
C VAL A 597 -13.81 -14.19 -2.44
N VAL A 598 -14.61 -15.03 -3.10
CA VAL A 598 -15.70 -15.74 -2.42
C VAL A 598 -15.17 -16.78 -1.44
N THR A 599 -14.12 -17.52 -1.82
CA THR A 599 -13.55 -18.57 -0.96
C THR A 599 -12.86 -17.96 0.26
N THR A 600 -12.12 -16.86 0.07
CA THR A 600 -11.39 -16.19 1.15
C THR A 600 -12.35 -15.53 2.13
N ILE A 601 -13.30 -14.74 1.65
CA ILE A 601 -14.20 -13.96 2.53
C ILE A 601 -15.24 -14.86 3.25
N LEU A 602 -15.49 -16.06 2.75
CA LEU A 602 -16.34 -17.06 3.42
C LEU A 602 -15.65 -17.77 4.60
N ASP A 603 -14.34 -17.73 4.67
CA ASP A 603 -13.58 -18.48 5.66
C ASP A 603 -13.16 -17.54 6.82
N PRO A 604 -13.86 -17.56 7.96
CA PRO A 604 -13.55 -16.68 9.10
C PRO A 604 -12.23 -17.04 9.80
N ASP A 605 -11.69 -18.25 9.55
CA ASP A 605 -10.42 -18.68 10.14
C ASP A 605 -9.19 -18.11 9.38
N LEU A 606 -9.42 -17.47 8.23
CA LEU A 606 -8.35 -16.78 7.51
C LEU A 606 -8.09 -15.37 8.05
N PRO A 607 -6.84 -14.93 8.06
CA PRO A 607 -6.51 -13.55 8.43
C PRO A 607 -7.36 -12.52 7.68
N LEU A 608 -7.78 -11.48 8.39
CA LEU A 608 -8.56 -10.34 7.89
C LEU A 608 -10.00 -10.65 7.46
N SER A 609 -10.41 -11.89 7.17
CA SER A 609 -11.69 -12.20 6.51
C SER A 609 -12.92 -11.57 7.17
N VAL A 610 -13.04 -11.62 8.49
CA VAL A 610 -14.20 -11.03 9.20
C VAL A 610 -14.16 -9.49 9.12
N LEU A 611 -13.00 -8.86 9.28
CA LEU A 611 -12.80 -7.43 9.11
C LEU A 611 -13.18 -6.96 7.69
N GLU A 612 -12.88 -7.78 6.70
CA GLU A 612 -13.13 -7.51 5.29
C GLU A 612 -14.63 -7.56 4.90
N TRP A 613 -15.50 -8.09 5.76
CA TRP A 613 -16.95 -8.02 5.52
C TRP A 613 -17.47 -6.60 5.42
N GLU A 614 -16.83 -5.63 6.06
CA GLU A 614 -17.19 -4.21 5.95
C GLU A 614 -16.64 -3.50 4.70
N GLU A 615 -15.79 -4.16 3.91
CA GLU A 615 -15.34 -3.69 2.60
C GLU A 615 -16.09 -4.37 1.46
N TRP A 616 -16.15 -5.72 1.49
CA TRP A 616 -16.69 -6.53 0.40
C TRP A 616 -18.15 -6.94 0.60
N GLY A 617 -18.62 -6.95 1.84
CA GLY A 617 -19.89 -7.52 2.29
C GLY A 617 -19.71 -8.92 2.88
N ASN A 618 -20.66 -9.36 3.69
CA ASN A 618 -20.65 -10.70 4.28
C ASN A 618 -21.29 -11.72 3.32
N PRO A 619 -20.55 -12.67 2.74
CA PRO A 619 -21.08 -13.64 1.78
C PRO A 619 -22.00 -14.70 2.41
N ASN A 620 -22.16 -14.75 3.74
CA ASN A 620 -23.23 -15.49 4.39
C ASN A 620 -24.60 -14.88 4.09
N ASP A 621 -24.67 -13.63 3.62
CA ASP A 621 -25.86 -13.07 2.95
C ASP A 621 -25.78 -13.36 1.46
N LYS A 622 -26.85 -13.99 0.92
CA LYS A 622 -26.90 -14.35 -0.50
C LYS A 622 -26.70 -13.17 -1.44
N THR A 623 -27.13 -11.97 -1.06
CA THR A 623 -26.99 -10.76 -1.90
C THR A 623 -25.52 -10.43 -2.14
N TYR A 624 -24.72 -10.43 -1.08
CA TYR A 624 -23.28 -10.19 -1.18
C TYR A 624 -22.54 -11.34 -1.84
N TYR A 625 -22.93 -12.60 -1.53
CA TYR A 625 -22.38 -13.77 -2.18
C TYR A 625 -22.52 -13.72 -3.71
N ASP A 626 -23.75 -13.53 -4.19
CA ASP A 626 -24.03 -13.45 -5.64
C ASP A 626 -23.27 -12.29 -6.29
N TYR A 627 -23.17 -11.15 -5.60
CA TYR A 627 -22.48 -9.99 -6.11
C TYR A 627 -20.97 -10.20 -6.17
N MET A 628 -20.34 -10.70 -5.11
CA MET A 628 -18.91 -11.05 -5.08
C MET A 628 -18.56 -12.07 -6.16
N LYS A 629 -19.33 -13.17 -6.25
CA LYS A 629 -19.15 -14.19 -7.27
C LYS A 629 -19.18 -13.60 -8.68
N SER A 630 -20.00 -12.57 -8.92
CA SER A 630 -20.15 -11.94 -10.23
C SER A 630 -18.94 -11.12 -10.70
N TYR A 631 -17.93 -10.91 -9.85
CA TYR A 631 -16.69 -10.22 -10.21
C TYR A 631 -15.42 -10.91 -9.72
N SER A 632 -15.50 -11.88 -8.82
CA SER A 632 -14.33 -12.63 -8.31
C SER A 632 -13.51 -13.18 -9.47
N PRO A 633 -12.24 -12.79 -9.63
CA PRO A 633 -11.43 -13.18 -10.79
C PRO A 633 -11.36 -14.68 -11.01
N TYR A 634 -11.13 -15.44 -9.95
CA TYR A 634 -11.04 -16.90 -10.02
C TYR A 634 -12.35 -17.54 -10.50
N ASP A 635 -13.50 -17.08 -9.99
CA ASP A 635 -14.80 -17.64 -10.35
C ASP A 635 -15.19 -17.32 -11.82
N ASN A 636 -14.69 -16.19 -12.36
CA ASN A 636 -15.05 -15.70 -13.71
C ASN A 636 -14.00 -15.97 -14.78
N VAL A 637 -13.05 -16.89 -14.55
CA VAL A 637 -12.16 -17.36 -15.61
C VAL A 637 -12.96 -18.18 -16.63
N GLU A 638 -12.90 -17.78 -17.89
CA GLU A 638 -13.60 -18.40 -19.01
C GLU A 638 -12.64 -18.83 -20.13
N ALA A 639 -13.12 -19.67 -21.06
CA ALA A 639 -12.36 -20.06 -22.23
C ALA A 639 -12.31 -18.91 -23.24
N LYS A 640 -11.29 -18.02 -23.12
CA LYS A 640 -11.06 -16.87 -24.00
C LYS A 640 -9.56 -16.52 -24.08
N ALA A 641 -9.21 -15.62 -24.98
CA ALA A 641 -7.87 -15.06 -25.06
C ALA A 641 -7.67 -14.04 -23.90
N TYR A 642 -6.50 -14.13 -23.25
CA TYR A 642 -6.08 -13.25 -22.16
C TYR A 642 -4.78 -12.52 -22.55
N PRO A 643 -4.48 -11.36 -21.97
CA PRO A 643 -3.20 -10.67 -22.16
C PRO A 643 -2.01 -11.48 -21.66
N HIS A 644 -0.79 -11.04 -21.96
CA HIS A 644 0.39 -11.52 -21.25
C HIS A 644 0.26 -11.21 -19.77
N LEU A 645 0.52 -12.17 -18.90
CA LEU A 645 0.28 -12.03 -17.45
C LEU A 645 1.49 -12.49 -16.64
N LEU A 646 1.98 -11.61 -15.77
CA LEU A 646 2.89 -11.92 -14.68
C LEU A 646 2.12 -11.82 -13.35
N ILE A 647 2.21 -12.87 -12.55
CA ILE A 647 1.63 -12.93 -11.22
C ILE A 647 2.78 -13.11 -10.21
N THR A 648 2.81 -12.30 -9.16
CA THR A 648 3.73 -12.49 -8.04
C THR A 648 2.99 -12.98 -6.80
N ALA A 649 3.69 -13.65 -5.89
CA ALA A 649 3.15 -14.15 -4.64
C ALA A 649 4.23 -14.22 -3.55
N GLY A 650 3.83 -14.07 -2.28
CA GLY A 650 4.65 -14.40 -1.12
C GLY A 650 4.14 -15.68 -0.45
N PHE A 651 5.02 -16.64 -0.17
CA PHE A 651 4.59 -17.89 0.47
C PHE A 651 4.15 -17.70 1.91
N ASN A 652 4.70 -16.68 2.59
CA ASN A 652 4.37 -16.32 3.98
C ASN A 652 3.37 -15.15 4.06
N ASP A 653 2.69 -14.84 2.98
CA ASP A 653 1.74 -13.73 2.93
C ASP A 653 0.57 -13.96 3.89
N SER A 654 0.45 -13.08 4.88
CA SER A 654 -0.58 -13.08 5.92
C SER A 654 -1.84 -12.29 5.55
N ARG A 655 -1.83 -11.57 4.41
CA ARG A 655 -2.94 -10.72 3.96
C ARG A 655 -3.69 -11.31 2.79
N VAL A 656 -2.95 -11.81 1.79
CA VAL A 656 -3.48 -12.53 0.63
C VAL A 656 -2.75 -13.85 0.51
N ALA A 657 -3.41 -14.93 0.84
CA ALA A 657 -2.78 -16.23 0.90
C ALA A 657 -2.20 -16.65 -0.48
N TYR A 658 -0.99 -17.22 -0.47
CA TYR A 658 -0.24 -17.67 -1.66
C TYR A 658 -1.05 -18.56 -2.60
N TRP A 659 -2.04 -19.28 -2.07
CA TRP A 659 -2.86 -20.19 -2.85
C TRP A 659 -3.85 -19.50 -3.78
N GLU A 660 -4.23 -18.24 -3.51
CA GLU A 660 -5.10 -17.48 -4.41
C GLU A 660 -4.47 -17.28 -5.79
N PRO A 661 -3.29 -16.63 -5.90
CA PRO A 661 -2.59 -16.51 -7.18
C PRO A 661 -2.22 -17.86 -7.79
N ALA A 662 -1.86 -18.87 -6.97
CA ALA A 662 -1.52 -20.20 -7.47
C ALA A 662 -2.70 -20.92 -8.13
N LYS A 663 -3.86 -20.94 -7.48
CA LYS A 663 -5.11 -21.49 -8.02
C LYS A 663 -5.54 -20.74 -9.29
N TRP A 664 -5.45 -19.41 -9.26
CA TRP A 664 -5.83 -18.57 -10.40
C TRP A 664 -4.95 -18.86 -11.62
N THR A 665 -3.64 -18.98 -11.42
CA THR A 665 -2.68 -19.38 -12.47
C THR A 665 -3.04 -20.75 -13.04
N ALA A 666 -3.27 -21.75 -12.18
CA ALA A 666 -3.62 -23.11 -12.61
C ALA A 666 -4.91 -23.13 -13.44
N LYS A 667 -5.94 -22.38 -13.03
CA LYS A 667 -7.22 -22.30 -13.75
C LYS A 667 -7.07 -21.58 -15.10
N LEU A 668 -6.35 -20.44 -15.14
CA LEU A 668 -6.08 -19.71 -16.36
C LEU A 668 -5.32 -20.56 -17.39
N ARG A 669 -4.31 -21.36 -16.98
CA ARG A 669 -3.56 -22.23 -17.89
C ARG A 669 -4.43 -23.23 -18.63
N VAL A 670 -5.46 -23.77 -17.96
CA VAL A 670 -6.39 -24.74 -18.57
C VAL A 670 -7.43 -24.06 -19.46
N MET A 671 -7.83 -22.83 -19.11
CA MET A 671 -8.97 -22.16 -19.74
C MET A 671 -8.59 -21.21 -20.88
N LYS A 672 -7.38 -20.60 -20.85
CA LYS A 672 -6.97 -19.66 -21.89
C LYS A 672 -6.87 -20.31 -23.26
N THR A 673 -7.25 -19.56 -24.32
CA THR A 673 -7.29 -20.04 -25.71
C THR A 673 -6.24 -19.40 -26.62
N ASP A 674 -5.36 -18.58 -26.05
CA ASP A 674 -4.28 -17.87 -26.70
C ASP A 674 -2.91 -18.49 -26.34
N ASP A 675 -1.83 -18.00 -26.99
CA ASP A 675 -0.44 -18.39 -26.74
C ASP A 675 0.32 -17.32 -25.90
N ASN A 676 -0.37 -16.34 -25.32
CA ASN A 676 0.23 -15.31 -24.49
C ASN A 676 0.86 -15.92 -23.24
N VAL A 677 1.97 -15.35 -22.81
CA VAL A 677 2.74 -15.85 -21.66
C VAL A 677 1.96 -15.63 -20.35
N LEU A 678 1.89 -16.67 -19.52
CA LEU A 678 1.35 -16.65 -18.17
C LEU A 678 2.42 -17.18 -17.22
N LEU A 679 2.88 -16.35 -16.30
CA LEU A 679 3.92 -16.65 -15.31
C LEU A 679 3.41 -16.46 -13.90
N LEU A 680 3.82 -17.36 -13.01
CA LEU A 680 3.69 -17.21 -11.56
C LEU A 680 5.09 -17.23 -10.95
N LYS A 681 5.40 -16.21 -10.14
CA LYS A 681 6.64 -16.13 -9.36
C LYS A 681 6.30 -16.03 -7.88
N THR A 682 6.59 -17.06 -7.12
CA THR A 682 6.38 -17.08 -5.67
C THR A 682 7.70 -16.87 -4.94
N ASN A 683 7.80 -15.82 -4.14
CA ASN A 683 8.91 -15.64 -3.20
C ASN A 683 8.67 -16.53 -1.98
N MET A 684 9.44 -17.64 -1.86
CA MET A 684 9.23 -18.67 -0.84
C MET A 684 9.64 -18.20 0.57
N GLY A 685 10.46 -17.15 0.67
CA GLY A 685 10.94 -16.59 1.95
C GLY A 685 10.25 -15.29 2.37
N ALA A 686 9.32 -14.75 1.58
CA ALA A 686 8.71 -13.45 1.84
C ALA A 686 7.19 -13.54 2.07
N GLY A 687 6.64 -12.47 2.65
CA GLY A 687 5.21 -12.23 2.82
C GLY A 687 4.65 -11.22 1.81
N HIS A 688 3.63 -10.46 2.22
CA HIS A 688 2.87 -9.53 1.37
C HIS A 688 3.72 -8.42 0.73
N GLY A 689 4.75 -7.97 1.42
CA GLY A 689 5.63 -6.88 0.96
C GLY A 689 6.77 -7.31 0.02
N GLY A 690 6.87 -8.59 -0.36
CA GLY A 690 7.99 -9.10 -1.15
C GLY A 690 9.31 -9.17 -0.39
N ALA A 691 10.43 -9.03 -1.07
CA ALA A 691 11.76 -9.10 -0.47
C ALA A 691 12.02 -7.95 0.51
N SER A 692 12.61 -8.27 1.69
CA SER A 692 12.84 -7.27 2.76
C SER A 692 14.09 -6.40 2.55
N GLY A 693 15.09 -6.90 1.83
CA GLY A 693 16.33 -6.17 1.57
C GLY A 693 16.20 -5.20 0.39
N ARG A 694 16.75 -3.96 0.52
CA ARG A 694 16.62 -2.94 -0.54
C ARG A 694 17.16 -3.39 -1.90
N TYR A 695 18.27 -4.12 -1.95
CA TYR A 695 18.84 -4.59 -3.23
C TYR A 695 17.99 -5.71 -3.85
N ASP A 696 17.41 -6.57 -3.05
CA ASP A 696 16.55 -7.65 -3.54
C ASP A 696 15.22 -7.11 -4.05
N SER A 697 14.65 -6.09 -3.38
CA SER A 697 13.47 -5.36 -3.88
C SER A 697 13.76 -4.69 -5.24
N LEU A 698 14.96 -4.12 -5.45
CA LEU A 698 15.33 -3.54 -6.76
C LEU A 698 15.44 -4.59 -7.86
N LYS A 699 15.87 -5.82 -7.53
CA LYS A 699 15.90 -6.94 -8.49
C LYS A 699 14.48 -7.39 -8.86
N GLU A 700 13.55 -7.39 -7.90
CA GLU A 700 12.13 -7.68 -8.17
C GLU A 700 11.55 -6.65 -9.15
N VAL A 701 11.78 -5.36 -8.92
CA VAL A 701 11.36 -4.29 -9.86
C VAL A 701 12.02 -4.44 -11.24
N ALA A 702 13.31 -4.77 -11.30
CA ALA A 702 14.00 -4.98 -12.56
C ALA A 702 13.45 -6.18 -13.34
N PHE A 703 13.05 -7.25 -12.64
CA PHE A 703 12.39 -8.42 -13.23
C PHE A 703 11.03 -8.07 -13.84
N GLU A 704 10.19 -7.34 -13.10
CA GLU A 704 8.88 -6.89 -13.58
C GLU A 704 8.99 -5.97 -14.79
N TYR A 705 9.91 -5.00 -14.74
CA TYR A 705 10.15 -4.10 -15.86
C TYR A 705 10.71 -4.84 -17.09
N ALA A 706 11.55 -5.86 -16.90
CA ALA A 706 12.02 -6.68 -17.99
C ALA A 706 10.88 -7.47 -18.64
N PHE A 707 9.95 -8.02 -17.85
CA PHE A 707 8.73 -8.66 -18.39
C PHE A 707 7.88 -7.66 -19.17
N LEU A 708 7.63 -6.49 -18.61
CA LEU A 708 6.85 -5.43 -19.25
C LEU A 708 7.45 -5.04 -20.60
N LEU A 709 8.75 -4.72 -20.63
CA LEU A 709 9.47 -4.30 -21.83
C LEU A 709 9.50 -5.41 -22.89
N ASP A 710 9.71 -6.65 -22.48
CA ASP A 710 9.71 -7.81 -23.38
C ASP A 710 8.34 -8.01 -24.06
N ARG A 711 7.26 -7.97 -23.26
CA ARG A 711 5.92 -8.22 -23.80
C ARG A 711 5.37 -7.04 -24.61
N LEU A 712 5.86 -5.82 -24.40
CA LEU A 712 5.59 -4.66 -25.24
C LEU A 712 6.48 -4.56 -26.48
N GLY A 713 7.44 -5.50 -26.67
CA GLY A 713 8.35 -5.51 -27.81
C GLY A 713 9.37 -4.37 -27.79
N LEU A 714 9.81 -3.96 -26.58
CA LEU A 714 10.75 -2.85 -26.35
C LEU A 714 12.16 -3.33 -25.95
N ILE A 715 12.45 -4.62 -26.09
CA ILE A 715 13.81 -5.15 -25.99
C ILE A 715 14.49 -4.92 -27.32
N GLU A 716 15.58 -4.16 -27.36
CA GLU A 716 16.45 -4.11 -28.53
C GLU A 716 17.10 -5.50 -28.72
N ALA A 717 17.01 -6.06 -29.93
CA ALA A 717 17.56 -7.35 -30.28
C ALA A 717 19.10 -7.33 -30.35
#